data_0a5d792bd4becaad81ab4fed00ebec30
#
_entry.id   0a5d792bd4becaad81ab4fed00ebec30
#
_cell.length_a   1.000
_cell.length_b   1.000
_cell.length_c   1.000
_cell.angle_alpha   90.00
_cell.angle_beta   90.00
_cell.angle_gamma   90.00
#
_symmetry.space_group_name_H-M   'P 1'
#
loop_
_entity.id
_entity.type
_entity.pdbx_description
1 polymer ?
#
loop_
_entity_poly.entity_id
_entity_poly.type
_entity_poly.pdbx_seq_one_letter_code
_entity_poly.pdbx_strand_id
1 'polypeptide(L)'
;MLYQLGGADSLDISGTASRHAGQPLSQHTGWAHYGADAGGHRFAAPAQITPANVQDLTLVWEYRTGDVENRAAVMGRAATEATPILFENQLVFCTPFNEIIAIHAETGAERWRFSPEINLEQRPANQFVCRGVTHWHDPGAPDECGDRIFMATNDGRLFAVDARNGQRCSRFGRNGEIVIDPGMPLWWPGEFQMTSPPVVVGQSLVVGSAISDNARVVAPRGSVRAFDVATGEPIWSFDPIPRHSADAASTSWEAPGTPVEGHANVWAPMSVDERRGLIFLPTSSPSPDFYGGLRPGDNRYANSVVALDGQTGQVAWSFQTVHHDVWDYDVPAQPGLYSVWRDGHWHEVVAQVTKTGFVFTLERETGTPFLPIVERPVPQDAAPGEELSATQPFPAATPPIVPNTLSGDDAFGITWFDKRACRKSIEAAKANGLYTPPSEQGTIIYPFTGGGANWGGAAYDSSRNLLVVNMSNMAHLVSLIPADQVEEAQEVFHDQEVSPQAGAPYGMKRAALLSPLGLPCTPPPWGVLAGIDLATGEIVWRTSLGTTEDLSPGPGIKLGTPNFGGPIITGGGLIFIGAAMDDYLRAFDVETGRELWRGRLPAGGQATPMTYEIGGKQYVVIYAGGNARAGTTLGDSVIAFALP
;
A
#
# COMPACT_ATOMS: atom_id res chain seq x y z
N MET A 1 5.58 34.89 21.13
CA MET A 1 6.96 34.59 21.51
C MET A 1 7.27 33.23 20.88
N LEU A 2 7.74 33.26 19.64
CA LEU A 2 8.12 32.06 18.88
C LEU A 2 9.41 31.53 19.50
N TYR A 3 9.31 30.42 20.22
CA TYR A 3 10.50 29.66 20.64
C TYR A 3 11.18 29.15 19.35
N GLN A 4 12.47 29.43 19.23
CA GLN A 4 13.32 28.84 18.21
C GLN A 4 13.14 27.30 18.24
N LEU A 5 12.79 26.76 17.06
CA LEU A 5 12.85 25.32 16.75
C LEU A 5 14.33 24.92 16.71
N GLY A 6 14.94 24.77 17.89
CA GLY A 6 16.31 24.32 18.05
C GLY A 6 16.33 22.82 18.35
N GLY A 7 16.92 22.04 17.46
CA GLY A 7 17.50 20.74 17.77
C GLY A 7 16.68 19.50 17.52
N ALA A 8 15.82 19.43 16.49
CA ALA A 8 15.70 18.17 15.74
C ALA A 8 16.76 18.23 14.63
N ASP A 9 17.67 17.30 14.55
CA ASP A 9 18.47 17.10 13.33
C ASP A 9 17.47 17.01 12.19
N SER A 10 17.52 17.97 11.26
CA SER A 10 16.50 18.04 10.21
C SER A 10 16.54 16.73 9.46
N LEU A 11 15.36 16.08 9.29
CA LEU A 11 15.28 14.86 8.49
C LEU A 11 15.62 15.14 7.01
N ASP A 12 15.82 16.41 6.64
CA ASP A 12 16.16 16.80 5.29
C ASP A 12 17.60 16.38 4.94
N ILE A 13 17.74 15.56 3.92
CA ILE A 13 19.01 15.19 3.29
C ILE A 13 19.03 15.84 1.92
N SER A 14 20.07 16.61 1.63
CA SER A 14 20.26 17.24 0.32
C SER A 14 21.40 16.54 -0.41
N GLY A 15 21.07 15.79 -1.44
CA GLY A 15 22.00 15.17 -2.38
C GLY A 15 21.49 15.33 -3.81
N THR A 16 22.18 14.73 -4.76
CA THR A 16 21.76 14.80 -6.18
C THR A 16 21.86 13.41 -6.81
N ALA A 17 20.72 12.92 -7.31
CA ALA A 17 20.65 11.69 -8.08
C ALA A 17 21.05 11.98 -9.54
N SER A 18 22.16 11.43 -10.00
CA SER A 18 22.67 11.64 -11.36
C SER A 18 22.32 10.46 -12.27
N ARG A 19 22.09 10.75 -13.56
CA ARG A 19 21.93 9.69 -14.57
C ARG A 19 23.24 8.97 -14.83
N HIS A 20 23.15 7.65 -14.98
CA HIS A 20 24.30 6.85 -15.44
C HIS A 20 24.47 7.02 -16.94
N ALA A 21 25.69 7.32 -17.39
CA ALA A 21 25.99 7.53 -18.81
C ALA A 21 25.69 6.27 -19.63
N GLY A 22 24.97 6.43 -20.73
CA GLY A 22 24.68 5.34 -21.67
C GLY A 22 23.50 4.44 -21.29
N GLN A 23 22.76 4.74 -20.22
CA GLN A 23 21.58 3.96 -19.85
C GLN A 23 20.34 4.39 -20.65
N PRO A 24 19.62 3.47 -21.31
CA PRO A 24 18.37 3.80 -21.95
C PRO A 24 17.29 4.07 -20.89
N LEU A 25 16.47 5.11 -21.12
CA LEU A 25 15.22 5.29 -20.38
C LEU A 25 14.27 4.13 -20.72
N SER A 26 13.40 3.77 -19.79
CA SER A 26 12.25 2.92 -20.12
C SER A 26 11.49 3.52 -21.29
N GLN A 27 11.11 2.69 -22.27
CA GLN A 27 10.38 3.11 -23.46
C GLN A 27 8.85 3.02 -23.31
N HIS A 28 8.35 2.69 -22.10
CA HIS A 28 6.91 2.62 -21.85
C HIS A 28 6.29 4.01 -21.94
N THR A 29 5.51 4.25 -22.99
CA THR A 29 4.83 5.53 -23.23
C THR A 29 3.42 5.57 -22.64
N GLY A 30 2.88 4.42 -22.24
CA GLY A 30 1.54 4.26 -21.68
C GLY A 30 1.55 3.79 -20.23
N TRP A 31 0.35 3.54 -19.70
CA TRP A 31 0.10 3.06 -18.34
C TRP A 31 -0.83 1.84 -18.39
N ALA A 32 -0.28 0.68 -18.75
CA ALA A 32 -1.08 -0.53 -19.03
C ALA A 32 -1.52 -1.30 -17.78
N HIS A 33 -0.85 -1.09 -16.65
CA HIS A 33 -1.10 -1.78 -15.38
C HIS A 33 -1.21 -0.78 -14.24
N TYR A 34 -1.69 -1.22 -13.08
CA TYR A 34 -1.75 -0.43 -11.86
C TYR A 34 -0.42 0.29 -11.53
N GLY A 35 0.70 -0.39 -11.68
CA GLY A 35 2.06 0.12 -11.43
C GLY A 35 2.79 0.61 -12.68
N ALA A 36 2.09 1.10 -13.70
CA ALA A 36 2.55 1.40 -15.06
C ALA A 36 2.80 0.15 -15.90
N ASP A 37 3.53 -0.82 -15.39
CA ASP A 37 3.80 -2.13 -15.96
C ASP A 37 3.55 -3.25 -14.94
N ALA A 38 3.69 -4.50 -15.36
CA ALA A 38 3.46 -5.67 -14.50
C ALA A 38 4.46 -5.79 -13.33
N GLY A 39 5.64 -5.17 -13.44
CA GLY A 39 6.69 -5.14 -12.42
C GLY A 39 6.55 -3.99 -11.41
N GLY A 40 5.65 -3.03 -11.66
CA GLY A 40 5.38 -1.94 -10.71
C GLY A 40 6.43 -0.83 -10.69
N HIS A 41 7.01 -0.48 -11.86
CA HIS A 41 8.02 0.59 -11.93
C HIS A 41 7.47 1.97 -11.59
N ARG A 42 6.17 2.23 -11.86
CA ARG A 42 5.54 3.56 -11.73
C ARG A 42 6.34 4.66 -12.41
N PHE A 43 6.93 4.29 -13.54
CA PHE A 43 7.70 5.15 -14.43
C PHE A 43 7.08 5.11 -15.82
N ALA A 44 6.96 6.29 -16.45
CA ALA A 44 6.59 6.41 -17.85
C ALA A 44 7.53 7.36 -18.58
N ALA A 45 7.84 7.02 -19.84
CA ALA A 45 8.80 7.72 -20.67
C ALA A 45 8.39 9.12 -21.15
N PRO A 46 7.10 9.57 -21.21
CA PRO A 46 6.76 10.92 -21.63
C PRO A 46 7.61 11.97 -20.92
N ALA A 47 8.13 12.94 -21.69
CA ALA A 47 9.10 13.91 -21.25
C ALA A 47 8.77 15.35 -21.69
N GLN A 48 7.54 15.62 -22.10
CA GLN A 48 7.09 16.96 -22.49
C GLN A 48 7.06 17.91 -21.27
N ILE A 49 6.63 17.37 -20.11
CA ILE A 49 6.60 18.10 -18.85
C ILE A 49 7.94 17.90 -18.15
N THR A 50 8.64 19.02 -17.88
CA THR A 50 10.01 19.05 -17.34
C THR A 50 10.11 20.04 -16.17
N PRO A 51 11.20 20.06 -15.38
CA PRO A 51 11.43 21.10 -14.37
C PRO A 51 11.36 22.54 -14.89
N ALA A 52 11.61 22.75 -16.20
CA ALA A 52 11.62 24.09 -16.79
C ALA A 52 10.21 24.63 -17.12
N ASN A 53 9.21 23.76 -17.31
CA ASN A 53 7.86 24.15 -17.75
C ASN A 53 6.73 23.62 -16.85
N VAL A 54 7.03 22.87 -15.80
CA VAL A 54 6.02 22.30 -14.90
C VAL A 54 5.15 23.37 -14.22
N GLN A 55 5.64 24.61 -14.10
CA GLN A 55 4.88 25.74 -13.56
C GLN A 55 3.69 26.15 -14.45
N ASP A 56 3.71 25.77 -15.73
CA ASP A 56 2.68 26.10 -16.71
C ASP A 56 1.57 25.04 -16.76
N LEU A 57 1.63 24.00 -15.93
CA LEU A 57 0.60 22.98 -15.85
C LEU A 57 -0.75 23.57 -15.45
N THR A 58 -1.78 23.25 -16.24
CA THR A 58 -3.16 23.65 -15.99
C THR A 58 -4.08 22.44 -15.97
N LEU A 59 -5.20 22.52 -15.25
CA LEU A 59 -6.29 21.57 -15.31
C LEU A 59 -6.91 21.63 -16.72
N VAL A 60 -6.97 20.49 -17.41
CA VAL A 60 -7.52 20.42 -18.78
C VAL A 60 -8.87 19.76 -18.85
N TRP A 61 -9.16 18.82 -17.96
CA TRP A 61 -10.50 18.24 -17.78
C TRP A 61 -10.67 17.63 -16.39
N GLU A 62 -11.93 17.56 -15.97
CA GLU A 62 -12.38 16.90 -14.75
C GLU A 62 -13.57 15.99 -15.11
N TYR A 63 -13.56 14.78 -14.59
CA TYR A 63 -14.66 13.84 -14.68
C TYR A 63 -15.13 13.47 -13.27
N ARG A 64 -16.43 13.56 -12.98
CA ARG A 64 -17.00 13.16 -11.69
C ARG A 64 -17.73 11.83 -11.81
N THR A 65 -17.42 10.87 -10.91
CA THR A 65 -18.06 9.56 -10.91
C THR A 65 -19.54 9.62 -10.46
N GLY A 66 -19.92 10.62 -9.71
CA GLY A 66 -21.26 10.77 -9.11
C GLY A 66 -21.41 10.07 -7.77
N ASP A 67 -20.33 9.53 -7.20
CA ASP A 67 -20.38 8.81 -5.93
C ASP A 67 -20.80 9.70 -4.76
N VAL A 68 -20.30 10.96 -4.72
CA VAL A 68 -20.65 11.92 -3.66
C VAL A 68 -22.16 12.17 -3.62
N GLU A 69 -22.81 12.31 -4.78
CA GLU A 69 -24.23 12.58 -4.87
C GLU A 69 -25.07 11.31 -4.63
N ASN A 70 -24.71 10.21 -5.30
CA ASN A 70 -25.52 8.99 -5.34
C ASN A 70 -25.31 8.06 -4.14
N ARG A 71 -24.17 8.22 -3.42
CA ARG A 71 -23.73 7.32 -2.33
C ARG A 71 -23.34 8.07 -1.06
N ALA A 72 -23.87 9.27 -0.84
CA ALA A 72 -23.53 10.13 0.31
C ALA A 72 -23.56 9.40 1.67
N ALA A 73 -24.53 8.50 1.87
CA ALA A 73 -24.70 7.75 3.13
C ALA A 73 -23.54 6.79 3.45
N VAL A 74 -22.76 6.37 2.45
CA VAL A 74 -21.68 5.38 2.60
C VAL A 74 -20.29 5.94 2.29
N MET A 75 -20.20 7.17 1.80
CA MET A 75 -18.91 7.84 1.54
C MET A 75 -17.99 7.83 2.76
N GLY A 76 -18.52 7.97 3.97
CA GLY A 76 -17.76 7.88 5.23
C GLY A 76 -17.12 6.51 5.51
N ARG A 77 -17.29 5.53 4.61
CA ARG A 77 -16.68 4.20 4.67
C ARG A 77 -15.82 3.89 3.43
N ALA A 78 -15.52 4.88 2.59
CA ALA A 78 -14.79 4.72 1.35
C ALA A 78 -13.36 5.25 1.42
N ALA A 79 -12.47 4.64 0.63
CA ALA A 79 -11.14 5.15 0.32
C ALA A 79 -10.90 5.08 -1.19
N THR A 80 -10.53 6.22 -1.79
CA THR A 80 -10.21 6.31 -3.20
C THR A 80 -8.73 6.05 -3.41
N GLU A 81 -8.42 4.86 -3.94
CA GLU A 81 -7.05 4.37 -4.09
C GLU A 81 -6.73 3.89 -5.52
N ALA A 82 -7.70 4.03 -6.45
CA ALA A 82 -7.56 3.53 -7.80
C ALA A 82 -6.61 4.36 -8.65
N THR A 83 -5.70 3.67 -9.35
CA THR A 83 -4.91 4.23 -10.45
C THR A 83 -5.54 3.78 -11.77
N PRO A 84 -5.96 4.70 -12.67
CA PRO A 84 -6.46 4.34 -13.98
C PRO A 84 -5.40 3.63 -14.83
N ILE A 85 -5.84 2.75 -15.74
CA ILE A 85 -5.01 2.20 -16.80
C ILE A 85 -5.40 2.83 -18.14
N LEU A 86 -4.42 2.94 -19.04
CA LEU A 86 -4.65 3.39 -20.42
C LEU A 86 -4.83 2.18 -21.34
N PHE A 87 -6.02 2.08 -21.95
CA PHE A 87 -6.31 1.12 -23.01
C PHE A 87 -6.76 1.86 -24.25
N GLU A 88 -6.04 1.72 -25.36
CA GLU A 88 -6.27 2.50 -26.59
C GLU A 88 -6.30 4.02 -26.29
N ASN A 89 -7.46 4.66 -26.45
CA ASN A 89 -7.67 6.08 -26.18
C ASN A 89 -8.70 6.28 -25.04
N GLN A 90 -8.67 5.43 -24.04
CA GLN A 90 -9.54 5.54 -22.87
C GLN A 90 -8.79 5.22 -21.58
N LEU A 91 -9.15 5.92 -20.52
CA LEU A 91 -8.75 5.59 -19.17
C LEU A 91 -9.81 4.71 -18.55
N VAL A 92 -9.40 3.54 -18.03
CA VAL A 92 -10.29 2.60 -17.38
C VAL A 92 -9.87 2.49 -15.92
N PHE A 93 -10.83 2.65 -15.01
CA PHE A 93 -10.59 2.62 -13.57
C PHE A 93 -11.82 2.11 -12.82
N CYS A 94 -11.66 1.82 -11.53
CA CYS A 94 -12.77 1.46 -10.67
C CYS A 94 -13.02 2.53 -9.59
N THR A 95 -14.28 2.63 -9.14
CA THR A 95 -14.63 3.42 -7.96
C THR A 95 -14.44 2.61 -6.68
N PRO A 96 -14.40 3.23 -5.48
CA PRO A 96 -14.42 2.50 -4.21
C PRO A 96 -15.58 1.50 -4.08
N PHE A 97 -16.68 1.78 -4.77
CA PHE A 97 -17.90 0.96 -4.78
C PHE A 97 -17.93 -0.06 -5.92
N ASN A 98 -16.76 -0.34 -6.52
CA ASN A 98 -16.54 -1.33 -7.57
C ASN A 98 -17.30 -1.08 -8.89
N GLU A 99 -17.65 0.15 -9.24
CA GLU A 99 -18.02 0.43 -10.62
C GLU A 99 -16.76 0.51 -11.48
N ILE A 100 -16.76 -0.09 -12.67
CA ILE A 100 -15.74 0.12 -13.69
C ILE A 100 -16.21 1.24 -14.60
N ILE A 101 -15.39 2.24 -14.82
CA ILE A 101 -15.68 3.39 -15.66
C ILE A 101 -14.58 3.54 -16.70
N ALA A 102 -14.97 3.77 -17.95
CA ALA A 102 -14.08 4.16 -19.02
C ALA A 102 -14.41 5.57 -19.50
N ILE A 103 -13.39 6.41 -19.57
CA ILE A 103 -13.50 7.78 -20.07
C ILE A 103 -12.53 8.01 -21.23
N HIS A 104 -12.86 8.96 -22.10
CA HIS A 104 -11.98 9.37 -23.19
C HIS A 104 -10.72 10.05 -22.61
N ALA A 105 -9.54 9.56 -22.94
CA ALA A 105 -8.30 10.00 -22.31
C ALA A 105 -7.94 11.49 -22.56
N GLU A 106 -8.36 12.10 -23.68
CA GLU A 106 -8.06 13.51 -23.99
C GLU A 106 -9.11 14.49 -23.44
N THR A 107 -10.36 14.03 -23.21
CA THR A 107 -11.48 14.93 -22.91
C THR A 107 -12.16 14.66 -21.58
N GLY A 108 -11.92 13.52 -20.94
CA GLY A 108 -12.61 13.07 -19.74
C GLY A 108 -14.06 12.64 -19.97
N ALA A 109 -14.57 12.59 -21.21
CA ALA A 109 -15.95 12.20 -21.49
C ALA A 109 -16.17 10.70 -21.21
N GLU A 110 -17.21 10.36 -20.43
CA GLU A 110 -17.58 8.97 -20.18
C GLU A 110 -17.88 8.22 -21.48
N ARG A 111 -17.34 7.02 -21.64
CA ARG A 111 -17.62 6.12 -22.76
C ARG A 111 -18.56 5.01 -22.37
N TRP A 112 -18.27 4.36 -21.25
CA TRP A 112 -19.11 3.30 -20.71
C TRP A 112 -18.88 3.14 -19.20
N ARG A 113 -19.85 2.50 -18.56
CA ARG A 113 -19.81 2.17 -17.13
C ARG A 113 -20.38 0.77 -16.92
N PHE A 114 -19.76 0.01 -16.04
CA PHE A 114 -20.24 -1.26 -15.54
C PHE A 114 -20.43 -1.19 -14.03
N SER A 115 -21.60 -1.55 -13.52
CA SER A 115 -21.89 -1.68 -12.10
C SER A 115 -22.16 -3.15 -11.74
N PRO A 116 -21.38 -3.75 -10.82
CA PRO A 116 -21.65 -5.09 -10.31
C PRO A 116 -22.78 -5.11 -9.27
N GLU A 117 -23.30 -3.95 -8.88
CA GLU A 117 -24.36 -3.81 -7.86
C GLU A 117 -23.99 -4.50 -6.54
N ILE A 118 -22.84 -4.11 -5.94
CA ILE A 118 -22.47 -4.61 -4.62
C ILE A 118 -23.42 -4.09 -3.53
N ASN A 119 -23.62 -4.87 -2.47
CA ASN A 119 -24.45 -4.43 -1.35
C ASN A 119 -23.71 -3.42 -0.47
N LEU A 120 -24.05 -2.13 -0.58
CA LEU A 120 -23.46 -1.03 0.14
C LEU A 120 -23.94 -0.88 1.60
N GLU A 121 -25.03 -1.56 1.99
CA GLU A 121 -25.53 -1.54 3.37
C GLU A 121 -24.62 -2.39 4.29
N GLN A 122 -23.92 -3.37 3.72
CA GLN A 122 -22.99 -4.22 4.45
C GLN A 122 -21.77 -3.44 4.94
N ARG A 123 -21.32 -3.76 6.15
CA ARG A 123 -20.07 -3.23 6.68
C ARG A 123 -18.90 -3.90 5.94
N PRO A 124 -18.01 -3.15 5.27
CA PRO A 124 -16.78 -3.74 4.70
C PRO A 124 -15.83 -4.17 5.82
N ALA A 125 -14.91 -5.08 5.53
CA ALA A 125 -13.88 -5.52 6.46
C ALA A 125 -13.06 -4.34 6.99
N ASN A 126 -12.60 -3.47 6.10
CA ASN A 126 -11.88 -2.25 6.42
C ASN A 126 -12.63 -1.01 5.89
N GLN A 127 -12.59 -0.80 4.58
CA GLN A 127 -13.29 0.27 3.87
C GLN A 127 -13.79 -0.27 2.52
N PHE A 128 -14.69 0.43 1.85
CA PHE A 128 -14.92 0.22 0.43
C PHE A 128 -13.72 0.74 -0.34
N VAL A 129 -13.02 -0.15 -1.03
CA VAL A 129 -11.78 0.13 -1.75
C VAL A 129 -11.74 -0.65 -3.05
N CYS A 130 -11.32 -0.01 -4.12
CA CYS A 130 -10.81 -0.67 -5.32
C CYS A 130 -9.53 0.07 -5.73
N ARG A 131 -8.40 -0.66 -5.88
CA ARG A 131 -7.11 -0.05 -6.26
C ARG A 131 -6.90 0.02 -7.76
N GLY A 132 -7.63 -0.78 -8.53
CA GLY A 132 -7.52 -0.78 -9.98
C GLY A 132 -8.19 -1.95 -10.66
N VAL A 133 -8.03 -1.97 -11.97
CA VAL A 133 -8.51 -3.01 -12.87
C VAL A 133 -7.33 -3.56 -13.69
N THR A 134 -7.54 -4.70 -14.37
CA THR A 134 -6.50 -5.33 -15.19
C THR A 134 -7.02 -5.57 -16.59
N HIS A 135 -6.28 -5.12 -17.59
CA HIS A 135 -6.53 -5.42 -18.99
C HIS A 135 -5.82 -6.70 -19.40
N TRP A 136 -6.47 -7.50 -20.24
CA TRP A 136 -5.88 -8.66 -20.90
C TRP A 136 -6.46 -8.84 -22.31
N HIS A 137 -5.58 -9.16 -23.25
CA HIS A 137 -5.94 -9.44 -24.63
C HIS A 137 -5.95 -10.95 -24.90
N ASP A 138 -7.09 -11.45 -25.41
CA ASP A 138 -7.27 -12.84 -25.81
C ASP A 138 -6.99 -13.00 -27.34
N PRO A 139 -5.84 -13.55 -27.73
CA PRO A 139 -5.53 -13.73 -29.14
C PRO A 139 -6.44 -14.76 -29.83
N GLY A 140 -7.16 -15.58 -29.07
CA GLY A 140 -8.10 -16.59 -29.57
C GLY A 140 -9.55 -16.11 -29.74
N ALA A 141 -9.88 -14.89 -29.27
CA ALA A 141 -11.23 -14.34 -29.34
C ALA A 141 -11.21 -12.92 -29.96
N PRO A 142 -11.07 -12.77 -31.26
CA PRO A 142 -10.82 -11.46 -31.88
C PRO A 142 -11.99 -10.48 -31.87
N ASP A 143 -13.23 -10.93 -31.74
CA ASP A 143 -14.41 -10.07 -31.96
C ASP A 143 -15.13 -9.68 -30.65
N GLU A 144 -15.62 -10.63 -29.88
CA GLU A 144 -16.39 -10.37 -28.66
C GLU A 144 -15.54 -10.72 -27.43
N CYS A 145 -15.30 -9.73 -26.56
CA CYS A 145 -14.43 -9.91 -25.39
C CYS A 145 -12.99 -10.36 -25.73
N GLY A 146 -12.47 -9.97 -26.87
CA GLY A 146 -11.06 -10.16 -27.21
C GLY A 146 -10.13 -9.34 -26.31
N ASP A 147 -10.59 -8.14 -25.91
CA ASP A 147 -9.95 -7.32 -24.89
C ASP A 147 -10.87 -7.27 -23.65
N ARG A 148 -10.33 -7.70 -22.50
CA ARG A 148 -11.07 -7.84 -21.26
C ARG A 148 -10.51 -6.94 -20.18
N ILE A 149 -11.43 -6.41 -19.37
CA ILE A 149 -11.11 -5.77 -18.10
C ILE A 149 -11.55 -6.70 -16.97
N PHE A 150 -10.63 -7.04 -16.09
CA PHE A 150 -10.90 -7.80 -14.88
C PHE A 150 -10.96 -6.89 -13.67
N MET A 151 -11.91 -7.14 -12.78
CA MET A 151 -12.05 -6.45 -11.49
C MET A 151 -12.47 -7.44 -10.41
N ALA A 152 -11.78 -7.37 -9.27
CA ALA A 152 -12.17 -8.04 -8.04
C ALA A 152 -12.98 -7.06 -7.15
N THR A 153 -13.97 -7.56 -6.39
CA THR A 153 -14.93 -6.72 -5.67
C THR A 153 -14.92 -6.89 -4.16
N ASN A 154 -15.45 -5.90 -3.45
CA ASN A 154 -15.56 -5.90 -2.00
C ASN A 154 -16.52 -6.97 -1.43
N ASP A 155 -17.33 -7.60 -2.27
CA ASP A 155 -18.23 -8.70 -1.89
C ASP A 155 -17.75 -10.08 -2.38
N GLY A 156 -16.46 -10.20 -2.71
CA GLY A 156 -15.83 -11.48 -3.04
C GLY A 156 -16.17 -12.01 -4.44
N ARG A 157 -16.48 -11.16 -5.42
CA ARG A 157 -16.71 -11.55 -6.81
C ARG A 157 -15.59 -11.07 -7.74
N LEU A 158 -15.35 -11.82 -8.80
CA LEU A 158 -14.40 -11.48 -9.86
C LEU A 158 -15.16 -11.36 -11.17
N PHE A 159 -15.03 -10.22 -11.84
CA PHE A 159 -15.71 -9.91 -13.09
C PHE A 159 -14.74 -9.82 -14.26
N ALA A 160 -15.23 -10.24 -15.45
CA ALA A 160 -14.63 -9.97 -16.74
C ALA A 160 -15.64 -9.21 -17.62
N VAL A 161 -15.25 -8.02 -18.08
CA VAL A 161 -16.04 -7.21 -18.99
C VAL A 161 -15.25 -6.85 -20.24
N ASP A 162 -15.96 -6.65 -21.35
CA ASP A 162 -15.36 -6.20 -22.61
C ASP A 162 -14.79 -4.77 -22.45
N ALA A 163 -13.52 -4.59 -22.77
CA ALA A 163 -12.80 -3.33 -22.58
C ALA A 163 -13.33 -2.18 -23.44
N ARG A 164 -14.08 -2.45 -24.52
CA ARG A 164 -14.61 -1.43 -25.43
C ARG A 164 -15.98 -0.90 -25.04
N ASN A 165 -16.79 -1.71 -24.32
CA ASN A 165 -18.21 -1.36 -24.07
C ASN A 165 -18.72 -1.68 -22.67
N GLY A 166 -17.89 -2.32 -21.79
CA GLY A 166 -18.24 -2.67 -20.42
C GLY A 166 -19.25 -3.82 -20.27
N GLN A 167 -19.59 -4.54 -21.34
CA GLN A 167 -20.50 -5.68 -21.26
C GLN A 167 -19.78 -6.90 -20.66
N ARG A 168 -20.53 -7.73 -19.92
CA ARG A 168 -19.97 -8.96 -19.32
C ARG A 168 -19.50 -9.95 -20.39
N CYS A 169 -18.32 -10.52 -20.21
CA CYS A 169 -17.76 -11.55 -21.06
C CYS A 169 -18.37 -12.91 -20.73
N SER A 170 -19.42 -13.29 -21.44
CA SER A 170 -20.29 -14.44 -21.13
C SER A 170 -19.57 -15.79 -21.01
N ARG A 171 -18.39 -15.95 -21.65
CA ARG A 171 -17.58 -17.17 -21.62
C ARG A 171 -16.71 -17.29 -20.36
N PHE A 172 -16.55 -16.21 -19.58
CA PHE A 172 -15.77 -16.22 -18.34
C PHE A 172 -16.67 -16.57 -17.17
N GLY A 173 -16.33 -17.63 -16.43
CA GLY A 173 -17.10 -18.10 -15.29
C GLY A 173 -18.58 -18.30 -15.60
N ARG A 174 -19.44 -17.80 -14.73
CA ARG A 174 -20.88 -17.81 -14.93
C ARG A 174 -21.35 -16.45 -15.46
N ASN A 175 -21.43 -16.30 -16.79
CA ASN A 175 -21.86 -15.06 -17.44
C ASN A 175 -20.99 -13.84 -17.02
N GLY A 176 -19.69 -13.98 -17.14
CA GLY A 176 -18.73 -12.90 -16.84
C GLY A 176 -18.40 -12.74 -15.36
N GLU A 177 -18.75 -13.72 -14.50
CA GLU A 177 -18.62 -13.60 -13.05
C GLU A 177 -18.15 -14.92 -12.42
N ILE A 178 -17.26 -14.80 -11.42
CA ILE A 178 -16.87 -15.86 -10.49
C ILE A 178 -17.19 -15.37 -9.09
N VAL A 179 -17.80 -16.21 -8.26
CA VAL A 179 -17.98 -15.98 -6.82
C VAL A 179 -16.90 -16.74 -6.09
N ILE A 180 -16.09 -16.03 -5.29
CA ILE A 180 -15.00 -16.62 -4.52
C ILE A 180 -15.57 -17.23 -3.22
N ASP A 181 -15.29 -18.50 -3.00
CA ASP A 181 -15.62 -19.17 -1.74
C ASP A 181 -14.59 -18.77 -0.66
N PRO A 182 -15.00 -18.11 0.45
CA PRO A 182 -14.08 -17.79 1.56
C PRO A 182 -13.63 -19.04 2.35
N GLY A 183 -14.18 -20.23 2.07
CA GLY A 183 -13.84 -21.51 2.68
C GLY A 183 -14.51 -21.77 4.03
N MET A 184 -15.33 -20.84 4.51
CA MET A 184 -16.11 -20.96 5.75
C MET A 184 -17.23 -19.90 5.81
N PRO A 185 -18.24 -20.09 6.70
CA PRO A 185 -19.25 -19.06 6.95
C PRO A 185 -18.63 -17.76 7.48
N LEU A 186 -19.01 -16.64 6.88
CA LEU A 186 -18.64 -15.32 7.34
C LEU A 186 -19.47 -14.90 8.56
N TRP A 187 -18.89 -14.15 9.50
CA TRP A 187 -19.63 -13.52 10.59
C TRP A 187 -20.57 -12.42 10.07
N TRP A 188 -20.13 -11.71 9.03
CA TRP A 188 -20.96 -10.78 8.26
C TRP A 188 -20.45 -10.76 6.80
N PRO A 189 -21.30 -10.45 5.84
CA PRO A 189 -20.96 -10.60 4.42
C PRO A 189 -19.72 -9.81 3.96
N GLY A 190 -19.40 -8.68 4.59
CA GLY A 190 -18.23 -7.87 4.26
C GLY A 190 -16.93 -8.25 4.99
N GLU A 191 -16.90 -9.34 5.76
CA GLU A 191 -15.69 -9.83 6.45
C GLU A 191 -14.57 -10.22 5.48
N PHE A 192 -14.93 -10.62 4.26
CA PHE A 192 -14.03 -11.00 3.18
C PHE A 192 -14.23 -10.06 2.00
N GLN A 193 -13.15 -9.45 1.51
CA GLN A 193 -13.11 -8.52 0.40
C GLN A 193 -11.98 -8.85 -0.58
N MET A 194 -12.04 -8.28 -1.79
CA MET A 194 -10.91 -8.20 -2.70
C MET A 194 -10.73 -6.74 -3.12
N THR A 195 -9.59 -6.15 -2.82
CA THR A 195 -9.37 -4.69 -2.91
C THR A 195 -8.31 -4.28 -3.92
N SER A 196 -7.49 -5.22 -4.40
CA SER A 196 -6.44 -4.96 -5.38
C SER A 196 -6.77 -5.55 -6.75
N PRO A 197 -6.23 -4.98 -7.84
CA PRO A 197 -6.45 -5.52 -9.16
C PRO A 197 -5.95 -6.96 -9.26
N PRO A 198 -6.67 -7.86 -9.96
CA PRO A 198 -6.12 -9.15 -10.35
C PRO A 198 -4.83 -8.96 -11.16
N VAL A 199 -3.98 -9.98 -11.24
CA VAL A 199 -2.83 -9.97 -12.15
C VAL A 199 -2.88 -11.18 -13.07
N VAL A 200 -2.30 -11.03 -14.27
CA VAL A 200 -2.22 -12.11 -15.25
C VAL A 200 -0.77 -12.55 -15.41
N VAL A 201 -0.54 -13.85 -15.35
CA VAL A 201 0.75 -14.49 -15.63
C VAL A 201 0.53 -15.72 -16.51
N GLY A 202 0.95 -15.64 -17.76
CA GLY A 202 0.64 -16.67 -18.76
C GLY A 202 -0.88 -16.84 -18.94
N GLN A 203 -1.42 -18.01 -18.60
CA GLN A 203 -2.86 -18.30 -18.66
C GLN A 203 -3.57 -18.17 -17.30
N SER A 204 -2.86 -17.75 -16.27
CA SER A 204 -3.39 -17.65 -14.90
C SER A 204 -3.82 -16.22 -14.58
N LEU A 205 -5.08 -16.02 -14.23
CA LEU A 205 -5.63 -14.81 -13.60
C LEU A 205 -5.61 -15.00 -12.10
N VAL A 206 -4.80 -14.21 -11.39
CA VAL A 206 -4.52 -14.42 -9.97
C VAL A 206 -5.11 -13.31 -9.12
N VAL A 207 -5.77 -13.68 -8.02
CA VAL A 207 -6.40 -12.77 -7.08
C VAL A 207 -5.99 -13.07 -5.64
N GLY A 208 -5.77 -12.03 -4.86
CA GLY A 208 -5.63 -12.07 -3.41
C GLY A 208 -6.94 -11.66 -2.71
N SER A 209 -6.87 -11.49 -1.40
CA SER A 209 -8.02 -11.07 -0.59
C SER A 209 -7.60 -10.14 0.54
N ALA A 210 -8.57 -9.36 1.06
CA ALA A 210 -8.49 -8.61 2.30
C ALA A 210 -9.54 -9.16 3.26
N ILE A 211 -9.13 -9.54 4.45
CA ILE A 211 -10.01 -10.12 5.47
C ILE A 211 -10.00 -9.18 6.66
N SER A 212 -11.09 -9.14 7.41
CA SER A 212 -11.19 -8.26 8.57
C SER A 212 -10.16 -8.64 9.64
N ASP A 213 -9.24 -7.73 9.89
CA ASP A 213 -8.20 -7.88 10.89
C ASP A 213 -8.79 -7.86 12.29
N ASN A 214 -8.18 -8.60 13.21
CA ASN A 214 -8.46 -8.58 14.64
C ASN A 214 -9.91 -8.86 15.07
N ALA A 215 -10.76 -9.39 14.16
CA ALA A 215 -12.12 -9.78 14.53
C ALA A 215 -12.12 -11.08 15.35
N ARG A 216 -11.47 -12.11 14.82
CA ARG A 216 -11.47 -13.46 15.38
C ARG A 216 -10.27 -14.30 14.95
N VAL A 217 -9.90 -15.30 15.76
CA VAL A 217 -8.84 -16.27 15.44
C VAL A 217 -9.27 -17.22 14.33
N VAL A 218 -10.45 -17.85 14.46
CA VAL A 218 -11.01 -18.75 13.44
C VAL A 218 -11.68 -17.90 12.36
N ALA A 219 -10.91 -17.47 11.36
CA ALA A 219 -11.30 -16.53 10.31
C ALA A 219 -11.19 -17.14 8.89
N PRO A 220 -11.78 -16.52 7.87
CA PRO A 220 -11.63 -16.96 6.48
C PRO A 220 -10.16 -17.09 6.07
N ARG A 221 -9.88 -18.03 5.15
CA ARG A 221 -8.50 -18.23 4.67
C ARG A 221 -8.06 -17.12 3.74
N GLY A 222 -6.83 -16.63 3.92
CA GLY A 222 -6.19 -15.62 3.08
C GLY A 222 -5.62 -16.15 1.77
N SER A 223 -6.18 -17.25 1.24
CA SER A 223 -5.64 -17.92 0.06
C SER A 223 -5.61 -17.04 -1.16
N VAL A 224 -4.49 -17.05 -1.87
CA VAL A 224 -4.34 -16.53 -3.24
C VAL A 224 -4.85 -17.60 -4.20
N ARG A 225 -5.62 -17.21 -5.20
CA ARG A 225 -6.27 -18.14 -6.14
C ARG A 225 -5.98 -17.77 -7.57
N ALA A 226 -5.73 -18.78 -8.40
CA ALA A 226 -5.59 -18.62 -9.83
C ALA A 226 -6.72 -19.29 -10.58
N PHE A 227 -7.17 -18.61 -11.61
CA PHE A 227 -8.19 -19.05 -12.55
C PHE A 227 -7.65 -18.97 -13.96
N ASP A 228 -8.13 -19.83 -14.85
CA ASP A 228 -7.85 -19.69 -16.28
C ASP A 228 -8.39 -18.35 -16.78
N VAL A 229 -7.53 -17.55 -17.38
CA VAL A 229 -7.84 -16.16 -17.76
C VAL A 229 -8.92 -16.07 -18.84
N ALA A 230 -9.06 -17.10 -19.68
CA ALA A 230 -10.07 -17.14 -20.73
C ALA A 230 -11.44 -17.64 -20.24
N THR A 231 -11.44 -18.67 -19.39
CA THR A 231 -12.65 -19.39 -19.01
C THR A 231 -13.11 -19.13 -17.57
N GLY A 232 -12.19 -18.74 -16.68
CA GLY A 232 -12.49 -18.59 -15.25
C GLY A 232 -12.49 -19.90 -14.45
N GLU A 233 -12.06 -21.01 -15.05
CA GLU A 233 -11.94 -22.27 -14.32
C GLU A 233 -10.78 -22.20 -13.31
N PRO A 234 -10.92 -22.78 -12.10
CA PRO A 234 -9.87 -22.73 -11.09
C PRO A 234 -8.67 -23.58 -11.51
N ILE A 235 -7.45 -23.04 -11.33
CA ILE A 235 -6.18 -23.71 -11.65
C ILE A 235 -5.48 -24.17 -10.38
N TRP A 236 -5.15 -23.24 -9.48
CA TRP A 236 -4.45 -23.51 -8.23
C TRP A 236 -4.86 -22.54 -7.12
N SER A 237 -4.50 -22.93 -5.88
CA SER A 237 -4.65 -22.07 -4.70
C SER A 237 -3.39 -22.19 -3.84
N PHE A 238 -2.92 -21.05 -3.32
CA PHE A 238 -1.82 -20.96 -2.35
C PHE A 238 -2.35 -20.36 -1.05
N ASP A 239 -2.15 -21.03 0.08
CA ASP A 239 -2.46 -20.49 1.41
C ASP A 239 -1.14 -20.10 2.11
N PRO A 240 -0.96 -18.83 2.51
CA PRO A 240 0.23 -18.42 3.26
C PRO A 240 0.38 -19.13 4.61
N ILE A 241 -0.71 -19.59 5.22
CA ILE A 241 -0.67 -20.44 6.40
C ILE A 241 -0.70 -21.92 5.97
N PRO A 242 0.34 -22.72 6.27
CA PRO A 242 0.36 -24.13 5.92
C PRO A 242 -0.74 -24.90 6.67
N ARG A 243 -1.54 -25.68 5.93
CA ARG A 243 -2.66 -26.43 6.50
C ARG A 243 -2.34 -27.90 6.71
N HIS A 244 -1.22 -28.35 6.18
CA HIS A 244 -0.78 -29.74 6.25
C HIS A 244 0.67 -29.81 6.76
N SER A 245 0.97 -30.84 7.56
CA SER A 245 2.32 -31.08 8.09
C SER A 245 3.36 -31.36 7.00
N ALA A 246 2.92 -31.69 5.79
CA ALA A 246 3.80 -31.90 4.63
C ALA A 246 4.22 -30.59 3.94
N ASP A 247 3.58 -29.45 4.27
CA ASP A 247 3.92 -28.15 3.70
C ASP A 247 5.30 -27.72 4.20
N ALA A 248 6.13 -27.19 3.30
CA ALA A 248 7.52 -26.83 3.59
C ALA A 248 7.66 -25.77 4.71
N ALA A 249 6.62 -24.97 4.94
CA ALA A 249 6.60 -23.95 5.99
C ALA A 249 6.03 -24.46 7.32
N SER A 250 5.49 -25.69 7.39
CA SER A 250 4.78 -26.18 8.59
C SER A 250 5.63 -26.17 9.86
N THR A 251 6.94 -26.36 9.74
CA THR A 251 7.87 -26.36 10.88
C THR A 251 8.07 -24.97 11.49
N SER A 252 7.73 -23.89 10.77
CA SER A 252 7.80 -22.52 11.29
C SER A 252 6.48 -22.05 11.94
N TRP A 253 5.49 -22.94 12.02
CA TRP A 253 4.20 -22.75 12.69
C TRP A 253 4.05 -23.84 13.75
N GLU A 254 4.86 -23.80 14.78
CA GLU A 254 5.08 -24.84 15.78
C GLU A 254 3.83 -25.20 16.61
N ALA A 255 2.75 -25.61 15.95
CA ALA A 255 1.54 -26.09 16.59
C ALA A 255 1.37 -27.61 16.37
N PRO A 256 2.05 -28.48 17.12
CA PRO A 256 1.98 -29.92 16.91
C PRO A 256 0.55 -30.45 17.08
N GLY A 257 -0.03 -30.91 15.97
CA GLY A 257 -1.32 -31.60 15.97
C GLY A 257 -2.57 -30.74 16.00
N THR A 258 -2.45 -29.40 15.97
CA THR A 258 -3.60 -28.50 15.84
C THR A 258 -3.45 -27.71 14.54
N PRO A 259 -4.47 -27.69 13.64
CA PRO A 259 -4.44 -26.82 12.49
C PRO A 259 -4.30 -25.36 12.95
N VAL A 260 -3.37 -24.60 12.36
CA VAL A 260 -3.31 -23.16 12.59
C VAL A 260 -4.51 -22.53 11.90
N GLU A 261 -5.32 -21.84 12.66
CA GLU A 261 -6.49 -21.11 12.18
C GLU A 261 -6.10 -19.67 11.77
N GLY A 262 -7.05 -18.95 11.15
CA GLY A 262 -6.86 -17.58 10.76
C GLY A 262 -6.32 -17.40 9.35
N HIS A 263 -5.79 -16.24 9.06
CA HIS A 263 -5.29 -15.85 7.75
C HIS A 263 -3.96 -15.10 7.85
N ALA A 264 -3.15 -15.22 6.81
CA ALA A 264 -2.25 -14.21 6.30
C ALA A 264 -2.64 -14.09 4.83
N ASN A 265 -2.98 -12.90 4.36
CA ASN A 265 -3.62 -12.69 3.07
C ASN A 265 -2.76 -11.80 2.17
N VAL A 266 -3.20 -11.59 0.92
CA VAL A 266 -2.57 -10.68 -0.04
C VAL A 266 -3.59 -9.63 -0.42
N TRP A 267 -3.61 -8.53 0.32
CA TRP A 267 -4.52 -7.41 0.06
C TRP A 267 -3.88 -6.30 -0.77
N ALA A 268 -2.55 -6.20 -0.76
CA ALA A 268 -1.80 -5.26 -1.56
C ALA A 268 -1.63 -5.76 -3.01
N PRO A 269 -1.33 -4.88 -3.98
CA PRO A 269 -1.12 -5.29 -5.37
C PRO A 269 0.09 -6.22 -5.51
N MET A 270 -0.03 -7.19 -6.40
CA MET A 270 1.00 -8.17 -6.76
C MET A 270 1.81 -7.69 -7.96
N SER A 271 3.00 -8.27 -8.18
CA SER A 271 3.83 -8.04 -9.37
C SER A 271 4.07 -9.32 -10.14
N VAL A 272 4.33 -9.18 -11.44
CA VAL A 272 4.58 -10.31 -12.35
C VAL A 272 5.88 -10.11 -13.13
N ASP A 273 6.73 -11.13 -13.13
CA ASP A 273 7.82 -11.30 -14.10
C ASP A 273 7.34 -12.27 -15.20
N GLU A 274 6.80 -11.70 -16.28
CA GLU A 274 6.25 -12.47 -17.41
C GLU A 274 7.31 -13.36 -18.06
N ARG A 275 8.56 -12.90 -18.11
CA ARG A 275 9.68 -13.62 -18.73
C ARG A 275 10.01 -14.91 -17.98
N ARG A 276 9.91 -14.89 -16.65
CA ARG A 276 10.16 -16.06 -15.79
C ARG A 276 8.88 -16.82 -15.45
N GLY A 277 7.71 -16.26 -15.74
CA GLY A 277 6.43 -16.82 -15.30
C GLY A 277 6.24 -16.77 -13.78
N LEU A 278 6.89 -15.84 -13.08
CA LEU A 278 6.82 -15.69 -11.62
C LEU A 278 5.83 -14.60 -11.23
N ILE A 279 5.11 -14.83 -10.13
CA ILE A 279 4.30 -13.84 -9.45
C ILE A 279 4.87 -13.57 -8.06
N PHE A 280 4.87 -12.31 -7.63
CA PHE A 280 5.41 -11.87 -6.34
C PHE A 280 4.28 -11.36 -5.45
N LEU A 281 4.10 -12.03 -4.33
CA LEU A 281 3.03 -11.78 -3.38
C LEU A 281 3.56 -11.00 -2.16
N PRO A 282 2.99 -9.84 -1.84
CA PRO A 282 3.21 -9.17 -0.55
C PRO A 282 2.19 -9.69 0.47
N THR A 283 2.62 -10.56 1.38
CA THR A 283 1.71 -11.18 2.35
C THR A 283 1.55 -10.34 3.61
N SER A 284 0.36 -10.38 4.19
CA SER A 284 0.01 -9.66 5.41
C SER A 284 0.51 -10.33 6.67
N SER A 285 0.31 -9.64 7.80
CA SER A 285 0.42 -10.19 9.14
C SER A 285 -0.51 -11.39 9.32
N PRO A 286 -0.13 -12.40 10.12
CA PRO A 286 -1.03 -13.49 10.45
C PRO A 286 -2.00 -13.06 11.55
N SER A 287 -3.29 -13.37 11.39
CA SER A 287 -4.30 -13.07 12.41
C SER A 287 -4.19 -13.99 13.65
N PRO A 288 -4.48 -13.44 14.85
CA PRO A 288 -4.70 -12.04 15.18
C PRO A 288 -3.40 -11.24 15.18
N ASP A 289 -3.45 -9.96 14.77
CA ASP A 289 -2.24 -9.17 14.49
C ASP A 289 -1.46 -8.77 15.76
N PHE A 290 -2.10 -8.73 16.94
CA PHE A 290 -1.46 -8.18 18.16
C PHE A 290 -1.22 -9.22 19.25
N TYR A 291 -1.48 -10.50 18.96
CA TYR A 291 -1.17 -11.62 19.85
C TYR A 291 -0.90 -12.90 19.05
N GLY A 292 0.31 -13.39 19.12
CA GLY A 292 0.79 -14.57 18.36
C GLY A 292 0.88 -15.87 19.14
N GLY A 293 0.56 -15.88 20.46
CA GLY A 293 0.72 -17.07 21.30
C GLY A 293 -0.11 -18.30 20.88
N LEU A 294 -1.08 -18.12 19.94
CA LEU A 294 -1.84 -19.22 19.34
C LEU A 294 -1.21 -19.75 18.04
N ARG A 295 -0.13 -19.14 17.56
CA ARG A 295 0.57 -19.46 16.32
C ARG A 295 2.10 -19.41 16.52
N PRO A 296 2.66 -20.24 17.43
CA PRO A 296 4.08 -20.19 17.77
C PRO A 296 4.98 -20.43 16.54
N GLY A 297 6.25 -20.03 16.65
CA GLY A 297 7.24 -20.06 15.57
C GLY A 297 7.26 -18.78 14.73
N ASP A 298 8.16 -18.70 13.74
CA ASP A 298 8.41 -17.50 12.94
C ASP A 298 7.27 -17.15 11.95
N ASN A 299 6.32 -18.07 11.71
CA ASN A 299 5.16 -17.92 10.82
C ASN A 299 5.55 -17.66 9.36
N ARG A 300 6.46 -18.45 8.81
CA ARG A 300 6.93 -18.34 7.42
C ARG A 300 5.77 -18.26 6.43
N TYR A 301 5.93 -17.46 5.40
CA TYR A 301 5.02 -16.97 4.38
C TYR A 301 4.08 -15.85 4.84
N ALA A 302 3.88 -15.61 6.12
CA ALA A 302 3.32 -14.34 6.58
C ALA A 302 4.38 -13.24 6.57
N ASN A 303 3.99 -11.98 6.47
CA ASN A 303 4.88 -10.81 6.42
C ASN A 303 6.06 -10.97 5.45
N SER A 304 5.80 -11.51 4.28
CA SER A 304 6.82 -11.98 3.35
C SER A 304 6.62 -11.44 1.94
N VAL A 305 7.72 -11.35 1.20
CA VAL A 305 7.67 -11.42 -0.26
C VAL A 305 7.74 -12.91 -0.63
N VAL A 306 6.69 -13.43 -1.26
CA VAL A 306 6.63 -14.82 -1.72
C VAL A 306 6.58 -14.86 -3.23
N ALA A 307 7.58 -15.47 -3.86
CA ALA A 307 7.59 -15.72 -5.30
C ALA A 307 6.98 -17.09 -5.60
N LEU A 308 5.94 -17.12 -6.43
CA LEU A 308 5.32 -18.34 -6.89
C LEU A 308 5.55 -18.54 -8.40
N ASP A 309 5.64 -19.79 -8.81
CA ASP A 309 5.41 -20.15 -10.21
C ASP A 309 3.95 -19.86 -10.58
N GLY A 310 3.74 -19.01 -11.56
CA GLY A 310 2.41 -18.51 -11.92
C GLY A 310 1.49 -19.56 -12.56
N GLN A 311 2.02 -20.68 -13.06
CA GLN A 311 1.22 -21.75 -13.65
C GLN A 311 0.79 -22.79 -12.62
N THR A 312 1.62 -23.04 -11.61
CA THR A 312 1.42 -24.14 -10.65
C THR A 312 1.08 -23.68 -9.23
N GLY A 313 1.34 -22.41 -8.90
CA GLY A 313 1.20 -21.89 -7.54
C GLY A 313 2.27 -22.39 -6.57
N GLN A 314 3.30 -23.10 -7.05
CA GLN A 314 4.38 -23.58 -6.20
C GLN A 314 5.31 -22.45 -5.80
N VAL A 315 5.78 -22.47 -4.54
CA VAL A 315 6.73 -21.49 -4.03
C VAL A 315 8.11 -21.70 -4.66
N ALA A 316 8.60 -20.69 -5.38
CA ALA A 316 9.97 -20.66 -5.88
C ALA A 316 10.92 -20.22 -4.76
N TRP A 317 10.58 -19.16 -4.06
CA TRP A 317 11.30 -18.66 -2.88
C TRP A 317 10.41 -17.76 -2.02
N SER A 318 10.85 -17.48 -0.79
CA SER A 318 10.21 -16.49 0.09
C SER A 318 11.26 -15.77 0.91
N PHE A 319 11.01 -14.50 1.20
CA PHE A 319 11.79 -13.69 2.15
C PHE A 319 10.83 -13.05 3.15
N GLN A 320 11.02 -13.31 4.43
CA GLN A 320 10.19 -12.79 5.50
C GLN A 320 10.76 -11.45 6.00
N THR A 321 9.96 -10.40 6.00
CA THR A 321 10.36 -9.06 6.42
C THR A 321 10.17 -8.82 7.92
N VAL A 322 9.29 -9.61 8.56
CA VAL A 322 9.04 -9.62 10.00
C VAL A 322 8.76 -11.06 10.43
N HIS A 323 9.54 -11.58 11.37
CA HIS A 323 9.32 -12.89 11.99
C HIS A 323 8.29 -12.76 13.11
N HIS A 324 7.36 -13.71 13.23
CA HIS A 324 6.36 -13.77 14.29
C HIS A 324 5.73 -12.40 14.60
N ASP A 325 5.10 -11.80 13.60
CA ASP A 325 4.58 -10.44 13.69
C ASP A 325 3.44 -10.33 14.71
N VAL A 326 3.57 -9.39 15.64
CA VAL A 326 2.54 -8.97 16.61
C VAL A 326 2.36 -7.44 16.61
N TRP A 327 2.73 -6.78 15.51
CA TRP A 327 2.72 -5.31 15.38
C TRP A 327 1.85 -4.79 14.24
N ASP A 328 1.21 -5.69 13.46
CA ASP A 328 0.49 -5.34 12.22
C ASP A 328 1.46 -4.73 11.17
N TYR A 329 2.64 -5.33 11.02
CA TYR A 329 3.66 -4.90 10.07
C TYR A 329 3.62 -5.70 8.77
N ASP A 330 2.44 -5.72 8.12
CA ASP A 330 2.24 -6.29 6.78
C ASP A 330 3.33 -5.92 5.79
N VAL A 331 3.46 -6.70 4.72
CA VAL A 331 4.06 -6.23 3.47
C VAL A 331 2.97 -5.50 2.68
N PRO A 332 2.93 -4.15 2.73
CA PRO A 332 1.72 -3.42 2.39
C PRO A 332 1.66 -2.96 0.93
N ALA A 333 2.74 -3.16 0.16
CA ALA A 333 2.93 -2.53 -1.14
C ALA A 333 3.31 -3.55 -2.21
N GLN A 334 3.02 -3.19 -3.47
CA GLN A 334 3.45 -3.94 -4.64
C GLN A 334 4.97 -4.17 -4.61
N PRO A 335 5.46 -5.42 -4.67
CA PRO A 335 6.88 -5.71 -4.80
C PRO A 335 7.42 -5.12 -6.12
N GLY A 336 8.35 -4.17 -6.06
CA GLY A 336 8.89 -3.54 -7.26
C GLY A 336 9.94 -4.41 -7.95
N LEU A 337 9.74 -4.73 -9.24
CA LEU A 337 10.67 -5.56 -10.01
C LEU A 337 11.57 -4.67 -10.85
N TYR A 338 12.79 -4.44 -10.40
CA TYR A 338 13.67 -3.45 -10.98
C TYR A 338 14.95 -4.05 -11.57
N SER A 339 15.60 -3.29 -12.45
CA SER A 339 16.95 -3.57 -12.94
C SER A 339 17.88 -2.49 -12.41
N VAL A 340 18.87 -2.88 -11.61
CA VAL A 340 19.84 -2.01 -10.96
C VAL A 340 21.20 -2.15 -11.62
N TRP A 341 21.80 -1.04 -12.03
CA TRP A 341 23.15 -1.01 -12.58
C TRP A 341 24.17 -0.92 -11.47
N ARG A 342 25.01 -1.96 -11.32
CA ARG A 342 26.06 -2.01 -10.30
C ARG A 342 27.26 -2.81 -10.82
N ASP A 343 28.45 -2.38 -10.50
CA ASP A 343 29.72 -3.07 -10.84
C ASP A 343 29.86 -3.42 -12.35
N GLY A 344 29.31 -2.56 -13.22
CA GLY A 344 29.43 -2.71 -14.68
C GLY A 344 28.42 -3.65 -15.34
N HIS A 345 27.40 -4.13 -14.63
CA HIS A 345 26.34 -4.97 -15.17
C HIS A 345 24.97 -4.71 -14.50
N TRP A 346 23.91 -5.24 -15.12
CA TRP A 346 22.56 -5.18 -14.61
C TRP A 346 22.27 -6.33 -13.65
N HIS A 347 21.68 -5.97 -12.49
CA HIS A 347 21.10 -6.91 -11.55
C HIS A 347 19.58 -6.79 -11.58
N GLU A 348 18.88 -7.91 -11.63
CA GLU A 348 17.43 -7.94 -11.55
C GLU A 348 17.01 -8.18 -10.09
N VAL A 349 16.35 -7.20 -9.51
CA VAL A 349 16.00 -7.20 -8.08
C VAL A 349 14.51 -7.09 -7.85
N VAL A 350 14.11 -7.47 -6.64
CA VAL A 350 12.83 -7.11 -6.01
C VAL A 350 13.14 -6.11 -4.90
N ALA A 351 12.56 -4.91 -4.98
CA ALA A 351 12.62 -3.96 -3.88
C ALA A 351 11.27 -3.88 -3.18
N GLN A 352 11.28 -4.10 -1.86
CA GLN A 352 10.08 -4.10 -1.04
C GLN A 352 10.14 -3.02 0.03
N VAL A 353 9.25 -2.05 -0.08
CA VAL A 353 9.01 -1.05 0.97
C VAL A 353 8.03 -1.60 2.00
N THR A 354 8.24 -1.30 3.28
CA THR A 354 7.53 -1.95 4.38
C THR A 354 6.93 -0.96 5.39
N LYS A 355 5.96 -1.43 6.17
CA LYS A 355 5.39 -0.68 7.30
C LYS A 355 6.45 -0.30 8.35
N THR A 356 7.50 -1.09 8.50
CA THR A 356 8.61 -0.81 9.43
C THR A 356 9.48 0.40 9.01
N GLY A 357 9.24 0.98 7.83
CA GLY A 357 10.04 2.08 7.30
C GLY A 357 11.34 1.63 6.63
N PHE A 358 11.50 0.34 6.41
CA PHE A 358 12.65 -0.26 5.71
C PHE A 358 12.35 -0.49 4.23
N VAL A 359 13.44 -0.60 3.45
CA VAL A 359 13.44 -1.11 2.07
C VAL A 359 14.35 -2.33 2.02
N PHE A 360 13.76 -3.48 1.68
CA PHE A 360 14.51 -4.71 1.42
C PHE A 360 14.74 -4.84 -0.08
N THR A 361 15.97 -5.16 -0.47
CA THR A 361 16.34 -5.38 -1.87
C THR A 361 16.91 -6.77 -2.04
N LEU A 362 16.25 -7.60 -2.84
CA LEU A 362 16.51 -9.03 -3.00
C LEU A 362 16.82 -9.35 -4.47
N GLU A 363 17.63 -10.35 -4.73
CA GLU A 363 17.79 -10.93 -6.06
C GLU A 363 16.46 -11.54 -6.53
N ARG A 364 15.98 -11.15 -7.71
CA ARG A 364 14.65 -11.51 -8.20
C ARG A 364 14.45 -13.00 -8.39
N GLU A 365 15.49 -13.70 -8.81
CA GLU A 365 15.43 -15.14 -9.13
C GLU A 365 15.45 -16.02 -7.88
N THR A 366 16.16 -15.59 -6.83
CA THR A 366 16.48 -16.44 -5.68
C THR A 366 15.91 -15.95 -4.36
N GLY A 367 15.50 -14.68 -4.25
CA GLY A 367 15.10 -14.04 -3.00
C GLY A 367 16.24 -13.80 -2.02
N THR A 368 17.49 -14.04 -2.42
CA THR A 368 18.65 -13.74 -1.58
C THR A 368 18.89 -12.23 -1.48
N PRO A 369 19.41 -11.70 -0.35
CA PRO A 369 19.67 -10.28 -0.21
C PRO A 369 20.63 -9.75 -1.28
N PHE A 370 20.19 -8.77 -2.10
CA PHE A 370 21.03 -8.01 -3.01
C PHE A 370 21.87 -6.96 -2.25
N LEU A 371 21.22 -6.25 -1.33
CA LEU A 371 21.88 -5.42 -0.33
C LEU A 371 21.93 -6.17 1.00
N PRO A 372 22.99 -5.99 1.83
CA PRO A 372 23.14 -6.72 3.07
C PRO A 372 21.95 -6.56 4.03
N ILE A 373 21.47 -7.67 4.55
CA ILE A 373 20.45 -7.76 5.61
C ILE A 373 21.07 -8.53 6.78
N VAL A 374 20.84 -8.05 7.99
CA VAL A 374 21.39 -8.65 9.22
C VAL A 374 20.28 -8.91 10.23
N GLU A 375 20.33 -10.09 10.83
CA GLU A 375 19.48 -10.43 11.96
C GLU A 375 19.97 -9.72 13.22
N ARG A 376 19.06 -9.02 13.92
CA ARG A 376 19.39 -8.32 15.17
C ARG A 376 18.44 -8.75 16.29
N PRO A 377 18.95 -8.93 17.52
CA PRO A 377 18.10 -9.18 18.69
C PRO A 377 17.08 -8.07 18.89
N VAL A 378 15.88 -8.47 19.31
CA VAL A 378 14.75 -7.55 19.57
C VAL A 378 14.18 -7.76 20.99
N PRO A 379 13.41 -6.79 21.53
CA PRO A 379 12.80 -6.94 22.86
C PRO A 379 11.95 -8.20 22.98
N GLN A 380 12.09 -8.91 24.12
CA GLN A 380 11.42 -10.20 24.40
C GLN A 380 10.38 -10.10 25.54
N ASP A 381 10.13 -8.88 26.06
CA ASP A 381 9.21 -8.64 27.18
C ASP A 381 7.74 -8.59 26.68
N ALA A 382 7.23 -9.73 26.28
CA ALA A 382 5.89 -9.91 25.71
C ALA A 382 4.82 -10.21 26.76
N ALA A 383 3.55 -10.21 26.34
CA ALA A 383 2.42 -10.60 27.16
C ALA A 383 2.46 -12.10 27.53
N PRO A 384 1.82 -12.54 28.62
CA PRO A 384 1.76 -13.93 28.99
C PRO A 384 1.26 -14.84 27.85
N GLY A 385 1.98 -15.94 27.62
CA GLY A 385 1.67 -16.90 26.57
C GLY A 385 2.17 -16.53 25.16
N GLU A 386 2.86 -15.39 25.01
CA GLU A 386 3.49 -14.95 23.76
C GLU A 386 4.96 -15.38 23.72
N GLU A 387 5.40 -15.98 22.60
CA GLU A 387 6.79 -16.36 22.35
C GLU A 387 7.26 -15.71 21.04
N LEU A 388 8.03 -14.63 21.18
CA LEU A 388 8.52 -13.84 20.04
C LEU A 388 9.73 -14.48 19.37
N SER A 389 9.94 -14.21 18.10
CA SER A 389 11.23 -14.48 17.45
C SER A 389 12.35 -13.70 18.15
N ALA A 390 13.50 -14.35 18.36
CA ALA A 390 14.62 -13.77 19.08
C ALA A 390 15.28 -12.61 18.31
N THR A 391 15.20 -12.65 16.97
CA THR A 391 15.79 -11.66 16.07
C THR A 391 14.79 -11.23 15.01
N GLN A 392 15.12 -10.11 14.35
CA GLN A 392 14.39 -9.59 13.19
C GLN A 392 15.38 -9.14 12.11
N PRO A 393 14.99 -9.17 10.81
CA PRO A 393 15.82 -8.75 9.71
C PRO A 393 15.90 -7.21 9.60
N PHE A 394 17.12 -6.69 9.53
CA PHE A 394 17.38 -5.25 9.35
C PHE A 394 18.21 -5.03 8.07
N PRO A 395 17.78 -4.17 7.14
CA PRO A 395 18.65 -3.70 6.07
C PRO A 395 19.90 -3.01 6.67
N ALA A 396 21.09 -3.45 6.26
CA ALA A 396 22.33 -2.91 6.79
C ALA A 396 22.88 -1.74 5.95
N ALA A 397 22.55 -1.72 4.64
CA ALA A 397 22.99 -0.67 3.73
C ALA A 397 22.02 0.52 3.69
N THR A 398 20.71 0.26 3.82
CA THR A 398 19.69 1.31 3.77
C THR A 398 19.24 1.65 5.19
N PRO A 399 19.53 2.86 5.68
CA PRO A 399 19.04 3.29 6.99
C PRO A 399 17.52 3.44 6.98
N PRO A 400 16.84 3.43 8.15
CA PRO A 400 15.43 3.74 8.25
C PRO A 400 15.15 5.13 7.64
N ILE A 401 14.12 5.20 6.78
CA ILE A 401 13.78 6.47 6.10
C ILE A 401 13.11 7.43 7.08
N VAL A 402 12.33 6.91 8.02
CA VAL A 402 11.75 7.63 9.16
C VAL A 402 12.28 7.04 10.46
N PRO A 403 12.31 7.79 11.58
CA PRO A 403 12.73 7.26 12.87
C PRO A 403 11.89 6.06 13.30
N ASN A 404 12.50 5.13 14.03
CA ASN A 404 11.87 3.93 14.58
C ASN A 404 12.08 3.76 16.09
N THR A 405 12.56 4.81 16.75
CA THR A 405 12.67 4.92 18.21
C THR A 405 12.05 6.25 18.64
N LEU A 406 11.37 6.25 19.78
CA LEU A 406 10.71 7.43 20.33
C LEU A 406 10.90 7.45 21.84
N SER A 407 11.43 8.54 22.37
CA SER A 407 11.60 8.79 23.81
C SER A 407 10.84 10.04 24.26
N GLY A 408 10.72 10.25 25.56
CA GLY A 408 10.11 11.48 26.09
C GLY A 408 10.85 12.76 25.65
N ASP A 409 12.13 12.67 25.33
CA ASP A 409 12.92 13.83 24.85
C ASP A 409 12.58 14.20 23.39
N ASP A 410 12.15 13.25 22.59
CA ASP A 410 11.70 13.44 21.21
C ASP A 410 10.29 14.02 21.11
N ALA A 411 9.55 14.11 22.24
CA ALA A 411 8.17 14.58 22.24
C ALA A 411 8.01 15.92 21.54
N PHE A 412 7.09 15.98 20.58
CA PHE A 412 6.72 17.22 19.91
C PHE A 412 5.50 17.88 20.56
N GLY A 413 5.38 19.19 20.40
CA GLY A 413 4.22 19.99 20.77
C GLY A 413 4.45 21.46 20.41
N ILE A 414 3.40 22.14 19.92
CA ILE A 414 3.46 23.56 19.55
C ILE A 414 3.64 24.44 20.78
N THR A 415 3.05 24.03 21.92
CA THR A 415 3.17 24.74 23.19
C THR A 415 3.89 23.87 24.20
N TRP A 416 4.38 24.50 25.29
CA TRP A 416 5.07 23.76 26.35
C TRP A 416 4.17 22.74 27.07
N PHE A 417 2.87 23.03 27.21
CA PHE A 417 1.93 22.08 27.84
C PHE A 417 1.57 20.93 26.89
N ASP A 418 1.47 21.21 25.62
CA ASP A 418 1.23 20.24 24.57
C ASP A 418 2.40 19.25 24.46
N LYS A 419 3.64 19.77 24.37
CA LYS A 419 4.86 18.97 24.43
C LYS A 419 4.96 18.15 25.72
N ARG A 420 4.60 18.74 26.89
CA ARG A 420 4.62 18.04 28.17
C ARG A 420 3.61 16.90 28.21
N ALA A 421 2.42 17.07 27.64
CA ALA A 421 1.41 16.03 27.56
C ALA A 421 1.90 14.85 26.69
N CYS A 422 2.47 15.14 25.52
CA CYS A 422 3.10 14.13 24.66
C CYS A 422 4.20 13.38 25.40
N ARG A 423 5.13 14.10 26.05
CA ARG A 423 6.20 13.49 26.85
C ARG A 423 5.64 12.52 27.90
N LYS A 424 4.63 12.95 28.64
CA LYS A 424 3.98 12.11 29.66
C LYS A 424 3.36 10.85 29.06
N SER A 425 2.71 10.95 27.92
CA SER A 425 2.12 9.80 27.23
C SER A 425 3.18 8.82 26.75
N ILE A 426 4.29 9.32 26.21
CA ILE A 426 5.42 8.49 25.76
C ILE A 426 6.08 7.78 26.95
N GLU A 427 6.37 8.50 28.05
CA GLU A 427 7.01 7.94 29.25
C GLU A 427 6.12 6.95 30.03
N ALA A 428 4.80 7.01 29.85
CA ALA A 428 3.84 6.09 30.47
C ALA A 428 3.71 4.74 29.75
N ALA A 429 4.12 4.66 28.48
CA ALA A 429 4.00 3.47 27.63
C ALA A 429 5.35 2.74 27.50
N LYS A 430 5.31 1.47 27.06
CA LYS A 430 6.52 0.77 26.62
C LYS A 430 7.01 1.35 25.29
N ALA A 431 8.27 1.73 25.20
CA ALA A 431 8.88 2.37 24.01
C ALA A 431 10.36 1.94 23.84
N ASN A 432 10.63 0.65 23.76
CA ASN A 432 11.99 0.09 23.68
C ASN A 432 12.52 0.00 22.23
N GLY A 433 11.98 0.82 21.32
CA GLY A 433 12.30 0.85 19.90
C GLY A 433 11.40 -0.02 19.04
N LEU A 434 11.77 -0.15 17.76
CA LEU A 434 11.08 -1.01 16.80
C LEU A 434 10.98 -2.44 17.35
N TYR A 435 9.85 -3.09 17.14
CA TYR A 435 9.55 -4.43 17.64
C TYR A 435 9.37 -4.54 19.18
N THR A 436 9.08 -3.43 19.87
CA THR A 436 8.57 -3.52 21.24
C THR A 436 7.20 -4.21 21.25
N PRO A 437 7.03 -5.36 21.94
CA PRO A 437 5.80 -6.13 21.86
C PRO A 437 4.61 -5.40 22.53
N PRO A 438 3.37 -5.61 22.00
CA PRO A 438 2.16 -5.12 22.63
C PRO A 438 2.02 -5.56 24.08
N SER A 439 1.42 -4.72 24.93
CA SER A 439 1.25 -4.98 26.36
C SER A 439 -0.05 -4.37 26.90
N GLU A 440 -0.51 -4.84 28.06
CA GLU A 440 -1.66 -4.26 28.75
C GLU A 440 -1.38 -2.82 29.25
N GLN A 441 -0.14 -2.50 29.59
CA GLN A 441 0.28 -1.14 29.96
C GLN A 441 0.11 -0.15 28.79
N GLY A 442 0.16 -0.64 27.55
CA GLY A 442 0.27 0.13 26.33
C GLY A 442 1.70 0.21 25.81
N THR A 443 1.83 0.06 24.51
CA THR A 443 3.10 0.02 23.77
C THR A 443 3.05 1.02 22.63
N ILE A 444 4.13 1.80 22.46
CA ILE A 444 4.28 2.68 21.31
C ILE A 444 4.80 1.85 20.14
N ILE A 445 3.97 1.73 19.09
CA ILE A 445 4.33 1.17 17.79
C ILE A 445 4.80 2.32 16.89
N TYR A 446 6.07 2.30 16.49
CA TYR A 446 6.69 3.37 15.72
C TYR A 446 7.72 2.83 14.70
N PRO A 447 7.50 3.02 13.39
CA PRO A 447 6.34 3.66 12.77
C PRO A 447 5.02 3.00 13.14
N PHE A 448 3.91 3.74 13.03
CA PHE A 448 2.57 3.28 13.44
C PHE A 448 2.07 2.09 12.60
N THR A 449 0.97 1.45 12.98
CA THR A 449 0.46 0.25 12.30
C THR A 449 -0.04 0.52 10.86
N GLY A 450 -0.37 1.78 10.52
CA GLY A 450 -0.52 2.22 9.13
C GLY A 450 0.78 2.25 8.34
N GLY A 451 1.93 2.13 9.03
CA GLY A 451 3.26 1.94 8.49
C GLY A 451 3.99 3.21 8.06
N GLY A 452 5.31 3.11 8.01
CA GLY A 452 6.15 4.08 7.34
C GLY A 452 5.73 4.17 5.88
N ALA A 453 5.87 3.10 5.09
CA ALA A 453 5.24 2.96 3.78
C ALA A 453 3.93 2.18 3.87
N ASN A 454 3.03 2.39 2.89
CA ASN A 454 1.79 1.66 2.76
C ASN A 454 1.52 1.29 1.28
N TRP A 455 0.30 0.91 0.91
CA TRP A 455 -0.11 0.41 -0.41
C TRP A 455 0.36 1.28 -1.60
N GLY A 456 0.60 2.55 -1.37
CA GLY A 456 1.15 3.47 -2.35
C GLY A 456 2.48 3.02 -2.96
N GLY A 457 3.31 2.28 -2.22
CA GLY A 457 4.55 1.71 -2.72
C GLY A 457 5.61 2.74 -3.10
N ALA A 458 6.38 2.45 -4.16
CA ALA A 458 7.48 3.29 -4.62
C ALA A 458 7.52 3.37 -6.15
N ALA A 459 8.22 4.38 -6.69
CA ALA A 459 8.52 4.52 -8.11
C ALA A 459 10.03 4.39 -8.36
N TYR A 460 10.43 3.90 -9.55
CA TYR A 460 11.83 3.63 -9.84
C TYR A 460 12.29 4.18 -11.19
N ASP A 461 13.37 4.94 -11.19
CA ASP A 461 14.09 5.39 -12.39
C ASP A 461 15.37 4.57 -12.57
N SER A 462 15.35 3.63 -13.52
CA SER A 462 16.49 2.77 -13.82
C SER A 462 17.72 3.54 -14.33
N SER A 463 17.51 4.70 -14.99
CA SER A 463 18.62 5.51 -15.50
C SER A 463 19.46 6.17 -14.38
N ARG A 464 18.92 6.20 -13.15
CA ARG A 464 19.55 6.77 -11.96
C ARG A 464 19.74 5.75 -10.83
N ASN A 465 19.31 4.51 -11.01
CA ASN A 465 19.10 3.53 -9.92
C ASN A 465 18.23 4.08 -8.77
N LEU A 466 17.40 5.07 -9.03
CA LEU A 466 16.71 5.84 -8.00
C LEU A 466 15.33 5.27 -7.68
N LEU A 467 15.17 4.77 -6.46
CA LEU A 467 13.87 4.47 -5.86
C LEU A 467 13.33 5.71 -5.15
N VAL A 468 12.13 6.13 -5.48
CA VAL A 468 11.42 7.21 -4.80
C VAL A 468 10.28 6.62 -3.98
N VAL A 469 10.26 6.94 -2.69
CA VAL A 469 9.27 6.43 -1.74
C VAL A 469 8.79 7.54 -0.81
N ASN A 470 7.49 7.51 -0.49
CA ASN A 470 6.90 8.38 0.53
C ASN A 470 6.62 7.57 1.81
N MET A 471 6.78 8.23 2.95
CA MET A 471 6.56 7.60 4.25
C MET A 471 5.86 8.52 5.24
N SER A 472 5.09 7.90 6.14
CA SER A 472 4.49 8.56 7.30
C SER A 472 5.35 8.40 8.53
N ASN A 473 5.54 9.49 9.28
CA ASN A 473 6.31 9.55 10.52
C ASN A 473 5.36 9.72 11.71
N MET A 474 4.59 8.67 11.99
CA MET A 474 3.54 8.63 13.02
C MET A 474 3.79 7.49 14.00
N ALA A 475 3.25 7.61 15.20
CA ALA A 475 3.21 6.53 16.19
C ALA A 475 1.77 6.20 16.61
N HIS A 476 1.53 4.92 16.93
CA HIS A 476 0.32 4.47 17.62
C HIS A 476 0.64 4.04 19.05
N LEU A 477 -0.33 4.24 19.93
CA LEU A 477 -0.41 3.58 21.23
C LEU A 477 -1.33 2.36 21.08
N VAL A 478 -0.78 1.17 21.29
CA VAL A 478 -1.50 -0.10 21.23
C VAL A 478 -1.52 -0.73 22.62
N SER A 479 -2.68 -1.13 23.12
CA SER A 479 -2.83 -1.83 24.39
C SER A 479 -3.55 -3.16 24.20
N LEU A 480 -3.05 -4.21 24.81
CA LEU A 480 -3.77 -5.47 24.95
C LEU A 480 -4.85 -5.32 26.04
N ILE A 481 -6.00 -5.91 25.79
CA ILE A 481 -7.15 -5.89 26.71
C ILE A 481 -7.51 -7.34 27.01
N PRO A 482 -7.52 -7.80 28.30
CA PRO A 482 -8.01 -9.13 28.63
C PRO A 482 -9.36 -9.41 27.97
N ALA A 483 -9.56 -10.62 27.43
CA ALA A 483 -10.73 -10.95 26.61
C ALA A 483 -12.07 -10.71 27.32
N ASP A 484 -12.12 -10.87 28.64
CA ASP A 484 -13.31 -10.62 29.49
C ASP A 484 -13.59 -9.13 29.74
N GLN A 485 -12.71 -8.21 29.34
CA GLN A 485 -12.85 -6.76 29.50
C GLN A 485 -13.11 -6.03 28.17
N VAL A 486 -13.13 -6.75 27.05
CA VAL A 486 -13.24 -6.13 25.72
C VAL A 486 -14.56 -5.41 25.52
N GLU A 487 -15.68 -5.98 25.93
CA GLU A 487 -17.01 -5.36 25.79
C GLU A 487 -17.09 -4.03 26.57
N GLU A 488 -16.60 -4.01 27.82
CA GLU A 488 -16.50 -2.77 28.60
C GLU A 488 -15.60 -1.75 27.95
N ALA A 489 -14.44 -2.19 27.40
CA ALA A 489 -13.51 -1.31 26.70
C ALA A 489 -14.13 -0.70 25.43
N GLN A 490 -14.96 -1.44 24.68
CA GLN A 490 -15.67 -0.93 23.51
C GLN A 490 -16.68 0.17 23.87
N GLU A 491 -17.35 0.05 25.03
CA GLU A 491 -18.27 1.07 25.53
C GLU A 491 -17.53 2.33 26.01
N VAL A 492 -16.40 2.15 26.73
CA VAL A 492 -15.61 3.25 27.28
C VAL A 492 -14.83 4.03 26.21
N PHE A 493 -14.25 3.33 25.25
CA PHE A 493 -13.37 3.90 24.23
C PHE A 493 -14.04 3.94 22.83
N HIS A 494 -15.31 4.36 22.78
CA HIS A 494 -16.12 4.38 21.55
C HIS A 494 -15.55 5.25 20.41
N ASP A 495 -14.61 6.15 20.70
CA ASP A 495 -13.88 7.02 19.78
C ASP A 495 -12.53 6.43 19.31
N GLN A 496 -12.16 5.25 19.81
CA GLN A 496 -10.93 4.53 19.47
C GLN A 496 -11.25 3.18 18.84
N GLU A 497 -10.28 2.59 18.18
CA GLU A 497 -10.43 1.24 17.67
C GLU A 497 -10.22 0.23 18.80
N VAL A 498 -11.26 -0.51 19.13
CA VAL A 498 -11.21 -1.65 20.07
C VAL A 498 -11.70 -2.90 19.33
N SER A 499 -10.81 -3.88 19.13
CA SER A 499 -11.07 -5.11 18.41
C SER A 499 -10.96 -6.33 19.33
N PRO A 500 -11.89 -7.30 19.22
CA PRO A 500 -12.00 -8.38 20.20
C PRO A 500 -10.95 -9.48 20.05
N GLN A 501 -10.36 -9.70 18.87
CA GLN A 501 -9.53 -10.86 18.59
C GLN A 501 -10.15 -12.16 19.14
N ALA A 502 -11.46 -12.35 18.86
CA ALA A 502 -12.28 -13.38 19.50
C ALA A 502 -11.68 -14.79 19.36
N GLY A 503 -11.45 -15.44 20.47
CA GLY A 503 -10.73 -16.74 20.56
C GLY A 503 -9.30 -16.60 21.06
N ALA A 504 -8.72 -15.40 21.09
CA ALA A 504 -7.46 -15.11 21.78
C ALA A 504 -7.71 -14.68 23.24
N PRO A 505 -6.70 -14.80 24.13
CA PRO A 505 -6.81 -14.34 25.52
C PRO A 505 -6.87 -12.82 25.66
N TYR A 506 -6.52 -12.09 24.61
CA TYR A 506 -6.53 -10.64 24.55
C TYR A 506 -7.28 -10.12 23.33
N GLY A 507 -8.11 -9.09 23.52
CA GLY A 507 -8.42 -8.12 22.47
C GLY A 507 -7.38 -7.00 22.43
N MET A 508 -7.60 -5.98 21.58
CA MET A 508 -6.68 -4.86 21.46
C MET A 508 -7.40 -3.53 21.38
N LYS A 509 -6.72 -2.48 21.81
CA LYS A 509 -7.09 -1.09 21.61
C LYS A 509 -5.95 -0.35 20.93
N ARG A 510 -6.29 0.47 19.93
CA ARG A 510 -5.33 1.24 19.14
C ARG A 510 -5.80 2.68 18.95
N ALA A 511 -4.87 3.63 19.14
CA ALA A 511 -5.11 5.03 18.83
C ALA A 511 -3.84 5.71 18.32
N ALA A 512 -3.98 6.74 17.49
CA ALA A 512 -2.86 7.57 17.10
C ALA A 512 -2.30 8.31 18.34
N LEU A 513 -0.99 8.38 18.48
CA LEU A 513 -0.31 9.09 19.57
C LEU A 513 -0.31 10.59 19.28
N LEU A 514 -1.39 11.26 19.71
CA LEU A 514 -1.64 12.68 19.47
C LEU A 514 -1.54 13.50 20.75
N SER A 515 -1.16 14.76 20.57
CA SER A 515 -1.19 15.78 21.60
C SER A 515 -2.64 16.23 21.90
N PRO A 516 -2.90 16.94 23.01
CA PRO A 516 -4.20 17.54 23.29
C PRO A 516 -4.73 18.48 22.20
N LEU A 517 -3.86 19.02 21.35
CA LEU A 517 -4.22 19.84 20.18
C LEU A 517 -4.46 19.01 18.92
N GLY A 518 -4.44 17.67 19.00
CA GLY A 518 -4.68 16.78 17.86
C GLY A 518 -3.48 16.62 16.90
N LEU A 519 -2.29 17.07 17.28
CA LEU A 519 -1.08 16.93 16.47
C LEU A 519 -0.28 15.69 16.87
N PRO A 520 0.45 15.05 15.95
CA PRO A 520 1.31 13.93 16.30
C PRO A 520 2.33 14.29 17.38
N CYS A 521 2.50 13.41 18.37
CA CYS A 521 3.53 13.56 19.40
C CYS A 521 4.94 13.26 18.89
N THR A 522 5.07 12.67 17.71
CA THR A 522 6.35 12.44 17.01
C THR A 522 6.92 13.75 16.47
N PRO A 523 8.26 13.91 16.40
CA PRO A 523 8.85 15.10 15.80
C PRO A 523 8.56 15.17 14.30
N PRO A 524 8.24 16.35 13.73
CA PRO A 524 8.07 16.51 12.28
C PRO A 524 9.41 16.36 11.53
N PRO A 525 9.40 16.14 10.19
CA PRO A 525 8.22 16.11 9.32
C PRO A 525 7.41 14.82 9.48
N TRP A 526 6.07 14.95 9.47
CA TRP A 526 5.16 13.80 9.61
C TRP A 526 4.89 13.08 8.30
N GLY A 527 5.21 13.70 7.18
CA GLY A 527 5.25 13.12 5.85
C GLY A 527 6.61 13.37 5.22
N VAL A 528 7.17 12.34 4.64
CA VAL A 528 8.51 12.32 4.03
C VAL A 528 8.43 11.77 2.63
N LEU A 529 9.18 12.38 1.69
CA LEU A 529 9.51 11.83 0.38
C LEU A 529 11.02 11.64 0.32
N ALA A 530 11.48 10.47 -0.11
CA ALA A 530 12.91 10.14 -0.16
C ALA A 530 13.29 9.49 -1.49
N GLY A 531 14.50 9.80 -1.96
CA GLY A 531 15.18 9.14 -3.07
C GLY A 531 16.32 8.27 -2.55
N ILE A 532 16.34 7.00 -2.96
CA ILE A 532 17.31 5.99 -2.51
C ILE A 532 18.01 5.43 -3.74
N ASP A 533 19.33 5.43 -3.74
CA ASP A 533 20.12 4.69 -4.73
C ASP A 533 20.09 3.19 -4.41
N LEU A 534 19.41 2.41 -5.25
CA LEU A 534 19.30 0.95 -5.03
C LEU A 534 20.61 0.19 -5.28
N ALA A 535 21.62 0.79 -5.92
CA ALA A 535 22.93 0.13 -6.07
C ALA A 535 23.72 0.12 -4.76
N THR A 536 23.54 1.14 -3.92
CA THR A 536 24.27 1.31 -2.67
C THR A 536 23.39 1.19 -1.42
N GLY A 537 22.11 1.48 -1.52
CA GLY A 537 21.18 1.61 -0.42
C GLY A 537 21.18 2.99 0.26
N GLU A 538 21.98 3.94 -0.23
CA GLU A 538 22.08 5.27 0.36
C GLU A 538 20.86 6.13 0.07
N ILE A 539 20.39 6.89 1.07
CA ILE A 539 19.37 7.93 0.87
C ILE A 539 20.07 9.14 0.23
N VAL A 540 19.81 9.36 -1.06
CA VAL A 540 20.42 10.46 -1.83
C VAL A 540 19.85 11.80 -1.40
N TRP A 541 18.54 11.86 -1.25
CA TRP A 541 17.83 13.04 -0.76
C TRP A 541 16.57 12.64 0.02
N ARG A 542 16.17 13.51 0.93
CA ARG A 542 14.93 13.37 1.72
C ARG A 542 14.35 14.74 1.98
N THR A 543 13.03 14.88 1.81
CA THR A 543 12.31 16.16 1.96
C THR A 543 10.95 15.94 2.61
N SER A 544 10.38 17.00 3.17
CA SER A 544 9.02 16.96 3.73
C SER A 544 7.96 16.84 2.65
N LEU A 545 6.92 16.01 2.89
CA LEU A 545 5.75 15.83 2.03
C LEU A 545 4.49 16.28 2.77
N GLY A 546 3.75 17.22 2.15
CA GLY A 546 2.51 17.76 2.70
C GLY A 546 2.69 19.10 3.44
N THR A 547 1.58 19.79 3.61
CA THR A 547 1.52 21.10 4.30
C THR A 547 0.35 21.15 5.27
N THR A 548 0.48 21.92 6.33
CA THR A 548 -0.60 22.25 7.28
C THR A 548 -1.27 23.58 6.97
N GLU A 549 -1.02 24.18 5.79
CA GLU A 549 -1.53 25.51 5.42
C GLU A 549 -3.06 25.59 5.51
N ASP A 550 -3.76 24.52 5.13
CA ASP A 550 -5.22 24.48 5.15
C ASP A 550 -5.80 24.09 6.52
N LEU A 551 -4.98 23.60 7.44
CA LEU A 551 -5.41 23.14 8.77
C LEU A 551 -5.37 24.25 9.86
N SER A 552 -4.75 25.39 9.58
CA SER A 552 -4.58 26.46 10.55
C SER A 552 -4.68 27.84 9.90
N PRO A 553 -5.39 28.81 10.50
CA PRO A 553 -5.42 30.21 10.07
C PRO A 553 -4.09 30.92 10.44
N GLY A 554 -3.02 30.60 9.75
CA GLY A 554 -1.69 31.17 9.98
C GLY A 554 -0.77 30.91 8.80
N PRO A 555 0.47 31.45 8.77
CA PRO A 555 1.43 31.11 7.73
C PRO A 555 1.69 29.60 7.82
N GLY A 556 1.43 28.89 6.73
CA GLY A 556 1.62 27.44 6.64
C GLY A 556 3.06 27.06 6.99
N ILE A 557 3.19 26.04 7.83
CA ILE A 557 4.50 25.48 8.20
C ILE A 557 4.65 24.18 7.42
N LYS A 558 5.78 24.00 6.74
CA LYS A 558 6.13 22.75 6.06
C LYS A 558 6.55 21.69 7.09
N LEU A 559 5.58 21.15 7.84
CA LEU A 559 5.82 20.07 8.80
C LEU A 559 5.64 18.69 8.16
N GLY A 560 5.25 18.62 6.88
CA GLY A 560 4.74 17.39 6.29
C GLY A 560 3.41 16.98 6.92
N THR A 561 2.72 16.05 6.29
CA THR A 561 1.52 15.42 6.85
C THR A 561 1.62 13.91 6.68
N PRO A 562 0.97 13.10 7.52
CA PRO A 562 0.81 11.68 7.22
C PRO A 562 0.33 11.50 5.78
N ASN A 563 0.68 10.41 5.16
CA ASN A 563 0.42 10.22 3.73
C ASN A 563 0.12 8.75 3.42
N PHE A 564 -0.76 8.55 2.45
CA PHE A 564 -1.13 7.26 1.85
C PHE A 564 -1.20 7.46 0.35
N GLY A 565 -0.93 6.44 -0.44
CA GLY A 565 -0.77 6.56 -1.89
C GLY A 565 0.71 6.56 -2.26
N GLY A 566 1.04 6.83 -3.51
CA GLY A 566 2.41 6.68 -3.98
C GLY A 566 2.84 7.68 -5.04
N PRO A 567 4.16 7.77 -5.30
CA PRO A 567 4.73 8.58 -6.35
C PRO A 567 4.68 7.90 -7.71
N ILE A 568 4.86 8.71 -8.77
CA ILE A 568 5.26 8.28 -10.10
C ILE A 568 6.46 9.10 -10.57
N ILE A 569 7.24 8.55 -11.50
CA ILE A 569 8.35 9.26 -12.13
C ILE A 569 8.09 9.36 -13.64
N THR A 570 8.45 10.51 -14.25
CA THR A 570 8.33 10.73 -15.69
C THR A 570 9.69 10.87 -16.36
N GLY A 571 9.76 10.57 -17.66
CA GLY A 571 10.97 10.74 -18.47
C GLY A 571 11.48 12.18 -18.49
N GLY A 572 10.61 13.15 -18.22
CA GLY A 572 10.95 14.57 -18.07
C GLY A 572 11.74 14.92 -16.80
N GLY A 573 11.97 13.98 -15.90
CA GLY A 573 12.73 14.19 -14.67
C GLY A 573 11.91 14.76 -13.51
N LEU A 574 10.62 14.43 -13.48
CA LEU A 574 9.70 14.86 -12.43
C LEU A 574 9.12 13.67 -11.68
N ILE A 575 8.86 13.89 -10.39
CA ILE A 575 8.06 13.02 -9.55
C ILE A 575 6.71 13.70 -9.35
N PHE A 576 5.60 13.00 -9.62
CA PHE A 576 4.27 13.47 -9.27
C PHE A 576 3.70 12.64 -8.13
N ILE A 577 3.12 13.30 -7.13
CA ILE A 577 2.54 12.66 -5.95
C ILE A 577 1.43 13.53 -5.33
N GLY A 578 0.29 12.91 -5.00
CA GLY A 578 -0.70 13.46 -4.09
C GLY A 578 -0.39 12.99 -2.67
N ALA A 579 -0.99 11.87 -2.26
CA ALA A 579 -0.73 11.08 -1.04
C ALA A 579 -0.88 11.81 0.31
N ALA A 580 -0.48 13.08 0.43
CA ALA A 580 -0.55 13.86 1.65
C ALA A 580 -2.00 14.10 2.13
N MET A 581 -2.19 14.42 3.40
CA MET A 581 -3.53 14.70 3.96
C MET A 581 -4.07 16.09 3.58
N ASP A 582 -3.38 16.79 2.71
CA ASP A 582 -3.84 18.02 2.09
C ASP A 582 -4.36 17.76 0.67
N ASP A 583 -5.10 18.71 0.11
CA ASP A 583 -5.75 18.56 -1.18
C ASP A 583 -4.88 19.08 -2.33
N TYR A 584 -3.65 18.53 -2.49
CA TYR A 584 -2.72 18.93 -3.55
C TYR A 584 -2.09 17.73 -4.29
N LEU A 585 -1.99 17.85 -5.62
CA LEU A 585 -1.02 17.13 -6.42
C LEU A 585 0.27 17.95 -6.51
N ARG A 586 1.42 17.32 -6.30
CA ARG A 586 2.73 17.99 -6.33
C ARG A 586 3.63 17.41 -7.40
N ALA A 587 4.52 18.28 -7.91
CA ALA A 587 5.65 17.86 -8.72
C ALA A 587 6.96 18.18 -8.00
N PHE A 588 7.86 17.21 -7.95
CA PHE A 588 9.20 17.34 -7.39
C PHE A 588 10.24 17.05 -8.47
N ASP A 589 11.37 17.72 -8.36
CA ASP A 589 12.56 17.42 -9.16
C ASP A 589 13.13 16.06 -8.74
N VAL A 590 13.31 15.15 -9.69
CA VAL A 590 13.75 13.77 -9.40
C VAL A 590 15.19 13.72 -8.88
N GLU A 591 16.05 14.67 -9.27
CA GLU A 591 17.46 14.68 -8.89
C GLU A 591 17.68 15.20 -7.47
N THR A 592 16.87 16.16 -7.04
CA THR A 592 17.10 16.89 -5.79
C THR A 592 16.00 16.73 -4.73
N GLY A 593 14.86 16.14 -5.09
CA GLY A 593 13.67 16.09 -4.23
C GLY A 593 13.03 17.46 -3.94
N ARG A 594 13.41 18.52 -4.66
CA ARG A 594 12.85 19.86 -4.48
C ARG A 594 11.45 19.96 -5.07
N GLU A 595 10.45 20.43 -4.29
CA GLU A 595 9.11 20.76 -4.79
C GLU A 595 9.20 21.90 -5.82
N LEU A 596 8.66 21.65 -7.02
CA LEU A 596 8.68 22.60 -8.13
C LEU A 596 7.30 23.19 -8.42
N TRP A 597 6.23 22.40 -8.21
CA TRP A 597 4.86 22.80 -8.52
C TRP A 597 3.88 22.09 -7.60
N ARG A 598 2.74 22.71 -7.37
CA ARG A 598 1.57 22.08 -6.75
C ARG A 598 0.28 22.58 -7.39
N GLY A 599 -0.64 21.67 -7.68
CA GLY A 599 -1.98 21.93 -8.18
C GLY A 599 -3.02 21.59 -7.13
N ARG A 600 -3.97 22.50 -6.89
CA ARG A 600 -5.09 22.25 -5.96
C ARG A 600 -6.02 21.18 -6.52
N LEU A 601 -6.44 20.26 -5.66
CA LEU A 601 -7.44 19.24 -5.95
C LEU A 601 -8.75 19.59 -5.24
N PRO A 602 -9.92 19.10 -5.73
CA PRO A 602 -11.21 19.32 -5.06
C PRO A 602 -11.41 18.41 -3.84
N ALA A 603 -10.59 17.37 -3.69
CA ALA A 603 -10.62 16.42 -2.59
C ALA A 603 -9.24 15.80 -2.39
N GLY A 604 -9.07 14.97 -1.36
CA GLY A 604 -7.80 14.32 -1.05
C GLY A 604 -7.26 13.47 -2.20
N GLY A 605 -5.98 13.65 -2.53
CA GLY A 605 -5.27 12.96 -3.60
C GLY A 605 -4.53 11.70 -3.14
N GLN A 606 -5.19 10.81 -2.39
CA GLN A 606 -4.53 9.61 -1.87
C GLN A 606 -4.29 8.53 -2.94
N ALA A 607 -5.03 8.53 -4.06
CA ALA A 607 -4.74 7.65 -5.18
C ALA A 607 -3.35 7.96 -5.79
N THR A 608 -2.66 6.92 -6.26
CA THR A 608 -1.41 7.11 -7.01
C THR A 608 -1.73 7.73 -8.38
N PRO A 609 -1.09 8.83 -8.78
CA PRO A 609 -1.30 9.41 -10.11
C PRO A 609 -0.79 8.49 -11.22
N MET A 610 -1.10 8.84 -12.48
CA MET A 610 -0.54 8.21 -13.67
C MET A 610 -0.24 9.26 -14.73
N THR A 611 0.56 8.90 -15.74
CA THR A 611 0.88 9.78 -16.88
C THR A 611 0.91 9.01 -18.19
N TYR A 612 0.52 9.67 -19.27
CA TYR A 612 0.54 9.14 -20.63
C TYR A 612 0.69 10.26 -21.66
N GLU A 613 0.95 9.89 -22.89
CA GLU A 613 1.02 10.80 -24.03
C GLU A 613 0.06 10.36 -25.12
N ILE A 614 -0.77 11.28 -25.61
CA ILE A 614 -1.65 11.09 -26.77
C ILE A 614 -1.54 12.32 -27.67
N GLY A 615 -1.38 12.10 -28.97
CA GLY A 615 -1.29 13.19 -29.94
C GLY A 615 -0.12 14.15 -29.70
N GLY A 616 0.96 13.70 -29.07
CA GLY A 616 2.11 14.54 -28.70
C GLY A 616 1.88 15.43 -27.50
N LYS A 617 0.78 15.25 -26.78
CA LYS A 617 0.46 15.95 -25.51
C LYS A 617 0.54 14.99 -24.34
N GLN A 618 1.34 15.35 -23.32
CA GLN A 618 1.45 14.62 -22.07
C GLN A 618 0.38 15.06 -21.08
N TYR A 619 -0.24 14.09 -20.43
CA TYR A 619 -1.23 14.29 -19.36
C TYR A 619 -0.71 13.65 -18.06
N VAL A 620 -1.00 14.30 -16.94
CA VAL A 620 -0.85 13.76 -15.58
C VAL A 620 -2.24 13.69 -14.98
N VAL A 621 -2.65 12.49 -14.56
CA VAL A 621 -4.01 12.23 -14.06
C VAL A 621 -3.96 11.71 -12.64
N ILE A 622 -4.91 12.15 -11.80
CA ILE A 622 -5.12 11.65 -10.45
C ILE A 622 -6.62 11.50 -10.15
N TYR A 623 -6.99 10.48 -9.37
CA TYR A 623 -8.33 10.35 -8.81
C TYR A 623 -8.36 11.03 -7.43
N ALA A 624 -8.95 12.21 -7.34
CA ALA A 624 -9.13 12.99 -6.11
C ALA A 624 -10.47 12.60 -5.46
N GLY A 625 -10.44 11.67 -4.55
CA GLY A 625 -11.65 11.15 -3.88
C GLY A 625 -11.52 11.02 -2.38
N GLY A 626 -10.32 11.19 -1.83
CA GLY A 626 -10.05 11.15 -0.40
C GLY A 626 -10.09 9.76 0.22
N ASN A 627 -9.86 9.73 1.53
CA ASN A 627 -9.90 8.54 2.37
C ASN A 627 -10.62 8.86 3.68
N ALA A 628 -11.78 8.26 3.91
CA ALA A 628 -12.61 8.53 5.09
C ALA A 628 -11.90 8.21 6.40
N ARG A 629 -11.14 7.10 6.47
CA ARG A 629 -10.41 6.68 7.69
C ARG A 629 -9.25 7.62 8.01
N ALA A 630 -8.62 8.20 6.98
CA ALA A 630 -7.59 9.21 7.15
C ALA A 630 -8.15 10.61 7.45
N GLY A 631 -9.46 10.82 7.33
CA GLY A 631 -10.13 12.10 7.59
C GLY A 631 -9.83 13.17 6.54
N THR A 632 -9.47 12.79 5.31
CA THR A 632 -9.23 13.74 4.23
C THR A 632 -10.53 14.16 3.54
N THR A 633 -10.52 15.25 2.78
CA THR A 633 -11.67 15.72 2.02
C THR A 633 -12.16 14.64 1.06
N LEU A 634 -13.44 14.22 1.21
CA LEU A 634 -14.04 13.21 0.35
C LEU A 634 -14.56 13.84 -0.94
N GLY A 635 -14.38 13.13 -2.05
CA GLY A 635 -14.76 13.56 -3.39
C GLY A 635 -14.92 12.39 -4.35
N ASP A 636 -15.07 12.73 -5.63
CA ASP A 636 -15.32 11.75 -6.69
C ASP A 636 -14.78 12.20 -8.07
N SER A 637 -13.73 13.00 -8.08
CA SER A 637 -13.20 13.64 -9.29
C SER A 637 -11.94 12.96 -9.82
N VAL A 638 -11.95 12.54 -11.08
CA VAL A 638 -10.74 12.19 -11.85
C VAL A 638 -10.31 13.42 -12.62
N ILE A 639 -9.06 13.85 -12.43
CA ILE A 639 -8.57 15.15 -12.89
C ILE A 639 -7.31 14.98 -13.72
N ALA A 640 -7.24 15.69 -14.86
CA ALA A 640 -6.06 15.74 -15.71
C ALA A 640 -5.43 17.13 -15.74
N PHE A 641 -4.12 17.14 -15.64
CA PHE A 641 -3.27 18.30 -15.87
C PHE A 641 -2.42 18.08 -17.13
N ALA A 642 -2.21 19.17 -17.89
CA ALA A 642 -1.32 19.18 -19.05
C ALA A 642 -0.78 20.59 -19.29
N LEU A 643 0.23 20.71 -20.15
CA LEU A 643 0.66 22.02 -20.66
C LEU A 643 -0.39 22.60 -21.61
N PRO A 644 -0.49 23.92 -21.70
CA PRO A 644 -1.43 24.63 -22.59
C PRO A 644 -1.37 24.21 -24.06
#